data_3a975c9096627ddb76ffe7aaa82293d7
#
_entry.id   3a975c9096627ddb76ffe7aaa82293d7
#
_cell.length_a   1.000
_cell.length_b   1.000
_cell.length_c   1.000
_cell.angle_alpha   90.00
_cell.angle_beta   90.00
_cell.angle_gamma   90.00
#
_symmetry.space_group_name_H-M   'P 1'
#
loop_
_entity.id
_entity.type
_entity.pdbx_description
1 polymer ?
#
loop_
_entity_poly.entity_id
_entity_poly.type
_entity_poly.pdbx_seq_one_letter_code
_entity_poly.pdbx_strand_id
1 'polypeptide(L)'
;MAVVSLSASARSTQLLEKGWRFTREDNSEFSVPSYDDRSWQAVTVPHDWAIYGPFSWQNDMQKVAIAQDGQKEAMEHAGRTGGLPFVGTGWYRNDIDIPALAPGERVTLKFDGAMSHARVYVNGKEAGYWPYGYNSFYFDITGLVKPGEKNNIAVRLENLPESSRWYPGAGLYRNVHLIVTDGAYIPVWGTYITTPNVSKEWAKVDVATEVRLPAGADEAQYSLRTSVYSPSGEMVKSVTTPLSDLQYNDSTVRQSFVVDRPALWSPDTPQLYEAKSELIGNGKVKDEYLTTFGIRSIEIRPNEGFFLNGEKTVFKGVCNHHDLGPLGAAVNDAAIRRQIRILKDMGCNAIRTSHNMPAPELVKACDEMGMMVMAESFDEWRRPKVKNGYNLLFDEWAEKDLTNLIKNYRNSPSVVMWCIGNEVSEQWHPGDVKTAYFLQNICHRLDPTRPVTQGMDGPDAVLNNNFAAIMDVAGFNYRPFKYPEAYQKLPQQIVLGTETASTVSSRGVYKFPVERKAMATYDDHQASGYDVEHCGWSNLPEDDFIQHEDLPYCIGEFVWTGFDYLGEPTPYYTNWPSHSSLFGIVDLAGIPKDRYYLYRSHWNPEASTLHILPHWTFPGREGEVTPVFVYTNHPEAELFINGVSQGRRKKDLSVGIDSSYTEAAQKSFERQKRYRLMWMDTRYEPGTVTVVAYDAAGTPVDTAEVRTAGKPHHLVVTADRDSYVADGRDMAFINVKVVDKDGNLCPDASQKVKFAVKGAGTYHAAANGDASSLESFQEPQMSLFHGQLTAVVRTGEKPGEIVFTASAPGVKSARITLNSTK
;
A
#
# COMPACT_ATOMS: atom_id res chain seq x y z
N MET A 1 40.16 -13.49 -17.29
CA MET A 1 39.34 -14.48 -16.60
C MET A 1 39.83 -14.58 -15.18
N ALA A 2 39.21 -13.89 -14.25
CA ALA A 2 39.48 -14.07 -12.84
C ALA A 2 38.43 -15.05 -12.33
N VAL A 3 38.85 -16.26 -12.01
CA VAL A 3 38.03 -17.23 -11.28
C VAL A 3 37.93 -16.67 -9.86
N VAL A 4 36.80 -16.02 -9.58
CA VAL A 4 36.40 -15.73 -8.21
C VAL A 4 35.97 -17.06 -7.64
N SER A 5 36.82 -17.67 -6.80
CA SER A 5 36.39 -18.78 -5.94
C SER A 5 35.36 -18.23 -4.98
N LEU A 6 34.08 -18.44 -5.28
CA LEU A 6 33.01 -18.31 -4.30
C LEU A 6 33.34 -19.33 -3.20
N SER A 7 33.75 -18.84 -2.03
CA SER A 7 33.68 -19.62 -0.80
C SER A 7 32.20 -20.08 -0.70
N ALA A 8 31.99 -21.40 -0.60
CA ALA A 8 30.65 -21.94 -0.48
C ALA A 8 29.93 -21.26 0.71
N SER A 9 29.09 -20.32 0.43
CA SER A 9 28.16 -19.71 1.40
C SER A 9 27.23 -20.83 1.85
N ALA A 10 27.04 -20.98 3.15
CA ALA A 10 26.19 -22.00 3.73
C ALA A 10 24.73 -21.94 3.22
N ARG A 11 24.30 -20.78 2.76
CA ARG A 11 23.05 -20.51 2.05
C ARG A 11 23.30 -19.55 0.90
N SER A 12 22.69 -19.75 -0.25
CA SER A 12 22.66 -18.77 -1.32
C SER A 12 21.21 -18.44 -1.67
N THR A 13 20.93 -17.16 -1.91
CA THR A 13 19.64 -16.68 -2.40
C THR A 13 19.88 -15.81 -3.64
N GLN A 14 19.30 -16.22 -4.75
CA GLN A 14 19.40 -15.53 -6.02
C GLN A 14 18.02 -14.99 -6.42
N LEU A 15 17.94 -13.72 -6.77
CA LEU A 15 16.75 -13.12 -7.37
C LEU A 15 16.70 -13.49 -8.85
N LEU A 16 15.60 -14.11 -9.28
CA LEU A 16 15.36 -14.49 -10.67
C LEU A 16 14.59 -13.37 -11.39
N GLU A 17 15.30 -12.30 -11.71
CA GLU A 17 14.72 -11.09 -12.33
C GLU A 17 14.74 -11.18 -13.86
N LYS A 18 15.84 -11.66 -14.43
CA LYS A 18 16.13 -11.66 -15.86
C LYS A 18 15.98 -13.03 -16.50
N GLY A 19 15.93 -13.05 -17.83
CA GLY A 19 15.90 -14.29 -18.60
C GLY A 19 14.50 -14.83 -18.85
N TRP A 20 13.47 -14.17 -18.35
CA TRP A 20 12.09 -14.61 -18.52
C TRP A 20 11.56 -14.33 -19.94
N ARG A 21 10.80 -15.31 -20.44
CA ARG A 21 9.99 -15.24 -21.64
C ARG A 21 8.53 -15.34 -21.26
N PHE A 22 7.67 -14.58 -21.92
CA PHE A 22 6.24 -14.47 -21.60
C PHE A 22 5.38 -14.59 -22.85
N THR A 23 4.23 -15.29 -22.72
CA THR A 23 3.15 -15.33 -23.71
C THR A 23 1.78 -15.36 -23.03
N ARG A 24 0.75 -14.86 -23.73
CA ARG A 24 -0.66 -14.97 -23.31
C ARG A 24 -1.39 -16.15 -23.97
N GLU A 25 -0.68 -16.98 -24.71
CA GLU A 25 -1.23 -18.22 -25.25
C GLU A 25 -1.26 -19.30 -24.17
N ASP A 26 -2.15 -20.27 -24.27
CA ASP A 26 -2.26 -21.41 -23.36
C ASP A 26 -2.10 -22.74 -24.10
N ASN A 27 -1.03 -23.45 -23.81
CA ASN A 27 -0.75 -24.76 -24.35
C ASN A 27 0.02 -25.58 -23.31
N SER A 28 -0.39 -26.82 -23.06
CA SER A 28 0.28 -27.73 -22.13
C SER A 28 1.73 -28.06 -22.49
N GLU A 29 2.09 -27.97 -23.78
CA GLU A 29 3.47 -28.16 -24.26
C GLU A 29 4.44 -27.07 -23.75
N PHE A 30 3.95 -25.95 -23.28
CA PHE A 30 4.78 -24.87 -22.73
C PHE A 30 5.52 -25.27 -21.45
N SER A 31 5.10 -26.32 -20.79
CA SER A 31 5.84 -26.93 -19.67
C SER A 31 7.04 -27.76 -20.10
N VAL A 32 7.09 -28.18 -21.38
CA VAL A 32 8.14 -29.09 -21.88
C VAL A 32 9.47 -28.34 -22.04
N PRO A 33 10.60 -28.85 -21.48
CA PRO A 33 11.89 -28.14 -21.53
C PRO A 33 12.41 -27.83 -22.92
N SER A 34 12.15 -28.70 -23.89
CA SER A 34 12.59 -28.55 -25.28
C SER A 34 11.71 -27.62 -26.13
N TYR A 35 10.64 -27.07 -25.56
CA TYR A 35 9.78 -26.11 -26.28
C TYR A 35 10.57 -24.87 -26.69
N ASP A 36 10.42 -24.44 -27.95
CA ASP A 36 11.10 -23.26 -28.49
C ASP A 36 10.29 -21.98 -28.15
N ASP A 37 10.73 -21.26 -27.16
CA ASP A 37 10.10 -20.01 -26.68
C ASP A 37 10.78 -18.72 -27.19
N ARG A 38 11.68 -18.82 -28.20
CA ARG A 38 12.43 -17.67 -28.74
C ARG A 38 11.54 -16.58 -29.34
N SER A 39 10.33 -16.93 -29.78
CA SER A 39 9.33 -15.98 -30.28
C SER A 39 8.56 -15.25 -29.18
N TRP A 40 8.65 -15.70 -27.94
CA TRP A 40 7.96 -15.09 -26.82
C TRP A 40 8.57 -13.74 -26.42
N GLN A 41 7.76 -12.89 -25.82
CA GLN A 41 8.23 -11.59 -25.31
C GLN A 41 9.28 -11.79 -24.22
N ALA A 42 10.43 -11.12 -24.36
CA ALA A 42 11.41 -11.05 -23.27
C ALA A 42 10.94 -10.05 -22.21
N VAL A 43 10.87 -10.47 -20.96
CA VAL A 43 10.42 -9.65 -19.84
C VAL A 43 11.38 -9.74 -18.65
N THR A 44 11.31 -8.74 -17.79
CA THR A 44 11.92 -8.78 -16.45
C THR A 44 10.82 -8.96 -15.39
N VAL A 45 11.09 -9.72 -14.35
CA VAL A 45 10.19 -9.92 -13.20
C VAL A 45 10.69 -9.02 -12.06
N PRO A 46 9.81 -8.26 -11.39
CA PRO A 46 8.34 -8.24 -11.46
C PRO A 46 7.76 -7.77 -12.79
N HIS A 47 6.69 -8.44 -13.25
CA HIS A 47 6.02 -8.14 -14.50
C HIS A 47 4.50 -8.26 -14.34
N ASP A 48 3.78 -7.22 -14.75
CA ASP A 48 2.32 -7.17 -14.83
C ASP A 48 1.94 -6.99 -16.30
N TRP A 49 1.35 -8.01 -16.93
CA TRP A 49 1.02 -7.91 -18.36
C TRP A 49 -0.21 -7.06 -18.66
N ALA A 50 -1.05 -6.80 -17.65
CA ALA A 50 -2.31 -6.11 -17.86
C ALA A 50 -2.12 -4.60 -18.02
N ILE A 51 -1.10 -4.01 -17.38
CA ILE A 51 -0.90 -2.55 -17.35
C ILE A 51 -0.63 -1.93 -18.72
N TYR A 52 -0.21 -2.73 -19.70
CA TYR A 52 0.09 -2.27 -21.05
C TYR A 52 -1.13 -1.91 -21.89
N GLY A 53 -2.34 -2.23 -21.38
CA GLY A 53 -3.59 -1.89 -22.06
C GLY A 53 -3.86 -2.70 -23.34
N PRO A 54 -4.72 -2.21 -24.23
CA PRO A 54 -5.51 -0.98 -24.10
C PRO A 54 -6.64 -1.09 -23.06
N PHE A 55 -7.09 0.05 -22.56
CA PHE A 55 -8.31 0.10 -21.76
C PHE A 55 -9.54 -0.31 -22.58
N SER A 56 -10.43 -1.08 -21.97
CA SER A 56 -11.71 -1.46 -22.58
C SER A 56 -12.80 -1.61 -21.52
N TRP A 57 -13.94 -0.97 -21.77
CA TRP A 57 -15.09 -1.10 -20.87
C TRP A 57 -15.65 -2.53 -20.81
N GLN A 58 -15.41 -3.34 -21.84
CA GLN A 58 -15.84 -4.75 -21.91
C GLN A 58 -14.92 -5.70 -21.14
N ASN A 59 -13.73 -5.22 -20.76
CA ASN A 59 -12.79 -6.07 -20.03
C ASN A 59 -13.24 -6.23 -18.59
N ASP A 60 -13.57 -7.47 -18.23
CA ASP A 60 -14.13 -7.85 -16.92
C ASP A 60 -15.37 -7.01 -16.51
N MET A 61 -16.27 -6.75 -17.45
CA MET A 61 -17.56 -6.14 -17.14
C MET A 61 -18.36 -7.08 -16.24
N GLN A 62 -18.75 -6.59 -15.06
CA GLN A 62 -19.42 -7.37 -14.03
C GLN A 62 -20.90 -6.99 -13.92
N LYS A 63 -21.77 -7.99 -13.77
CA LYS A 63 -23.19 -7.76 -13.52
C LYS A 63 -23.52 -8.07 -12.06
N VAL A 64 -23.53 -7.06 -11.23
CA VAL A 64 -23.71 -7.15 -9.78
C VAL A 64 -24.64 -6.05 -9.27
N ALA A 65 -25.23 -6.24 -8.07
CA ALA A 65 -25.90 -5.18 -7.33
C ALA A 65 -24.97 -4.72 -6.21
N ILE A 66 -24.57 -3.44 -6.23
CA ILE A 66 -23.77 -2.85 -5.14
C ILE A 66 -24.75 -2.27 -4.11
N ALA A 67 -24.97 -3.03 -3.05
CA ALA A 67 -25.95 -2.66 -2.02
C ALA A 67 -25.58 -1.37 -1.28
N GLN A 68 -24.27 -1.09 -1.14
CA GLN A 68 -23.76 0.16 -0.57
C GLN A 68 -24.16 1.39 -1.39
N ASP A 69 -24.31 1.24 -2.71
CA ASP A 69 -24.83 2.28 -3.62
C ASP A 69 -26.37 2.34 -3.66
N GLY A 70 -27.05 1.56 -2.81
CA GLY A 70 -28.51 1.46 -2.77
C GLY A 70 -29.11 0.70 -3.95
N GLN A 71 -28.32 -0.04 -4.73
CA GLN A 71 -28.78 -0.83 -5.85
C GLN A 71 -29.57 -2.07 -5.36
N LYS A 72 -30.77 -2.26 -5.92
CA LYS A 72 -31.64 -3.40 -5.60
C LYS A 72 -31.57 -4.51 -6.63
N GLU A 73 -31.10 -4.21 -7.83
CA GLU A 73 -31.00 -5.15 -8.96
C GLU A 73 -29.58 -5.11 -9.52
N ALA A 74 -29.13 -6.26 -10.05
CA ALA A 74 -27.83 -6.37 -10.66
C ALA A 74 -27.76 -5.55 -11.97
N MET A 75 -26.81 -4.63 -12.03
CA MET A 75 -26.50 -3.77 -13.16
C MET A 75 -25.14 -4.12 -13.75
N GLU A 76 -24.88 -3.71 -14.98
CA GLU A 76 -23.55 -3.84 -15.61
C GLU A 76 -22.66 -2.70 -15.13
N HIS A 77 -21.48 -3.06 -14.60
CA HIS A 77 -20.48 -2.14 -14.09
C HIS A 77 -19.20 -2.24 -14.92
N ALA A 78 -18.86 -1.14 -15.59
CA ALA A 78 -17.61 -1.01 -16.33
C ALA A 78 -16.50 -0.46 -15.41
N GLY A 79 -15.25 -0.81 -15.72
CA GLY A 79 -14.08 -0.28 -15.02
C GLY A 79 -13.92 -0.71 -13.57
N ARG A 80 -14.75 -1.63 -13.05
CA ARG A 80 -14.67 -2.09 -11.66
C ARG A 80 -13.30 -2.65 -11.29
N THR A 81 -12.63 -3.27 -12.25
CA THR A 81 -11.26 -3.78 -12.13
C THR A 81 -10.25 -2.98 -12.98
N GLY A 82 -10.53 -1.71 -13.28
CA GLY A 82 -9.65 -0.80 -13.99
C GLY A 82 -9.75 -0.83 -15.51
N GLY A 83 -10.59 -1.69 -16.10
CA GLY A 83 -10.78 -1.78 -17.57
C GLY A 83 -9.53 -2.21 -18.34
N LEU A 84 -8.53 -2.83 -17.70
CA LEU A 84 -7.30 -3.33 -18.30
C LEU A 84 -7.37 -4.84 -18.57
N PRO A 85 -6.68 -5.38 -19.60
CA PRO A 85 -6.82 -6.76 -20.04
C PRO A 85 -6.03 -7.75 -19.18
N PHE A 86 -6.52 -8.06 -17.97
CA PHE A 86 -5.88 -9.02 -17.07
C PHE A 86 -6.46 -10.43 -17.11
N VAL A 87 -7.68 -10.59 -17.63
CA VAL A 87 -8.39 -11.88 -17.70
C VAL A 87 -7.73 -12.82 -18.72
N GLY A 88 -7.57 -14.09 -18.34
CA GLY A 88 -7.02 -15.13 -19.17
C GLY A 88 -5.77 -15.79 -18.60
N THR A 89 -5.10 -16.58 -19.45
CA THR A 89 -3.90 -17.33 -19.10
C THR A 89 -2.63 -16.63 -19.57
N GLY A 90 -1.56 -16.72 -18.78
CA GLY A 90 -0.22 -16.30 -19.16
C GLY A 90 0.81 -17.36 -18.76
N TRP A 91 1.82 -17.55 -19.60
CA TRP A 91 2.93 -18.44 -19.33
C TRP A 91 4.25 -17.66 -19.26
N TYR A 92 5.05 -18.05 -18.29
CA TYR A 92 6.43 -17.57 -18.10
C TYR A 92 7.38 -18.73 -18.21
N ARG A 93 8.53 -18.54 -18.87
CA ARG A 93 9.62 -19.53 -18.92
C ARG A 93 10.95 -18.86 -18.64
N ASN A 94 11.83 -19.57 -17.96
CA ASN A 94 13.21 -19.14 -17.72
C ASN A 94 14.13 -20.35 -17.65
N ASP A 95 15.28 -20.26 -18.30
CA ASP A 95 16.34 -21.23 -18.20
C ASP A 95 17.39 -20.75 -17.18
N ILE A 96 17.47 -21.42 -16.07
CA ILE A 96 18.35 -21.04 -14.95
C ILE A 96 19.49 -22.05 -14.79
N ASP A 97 20.65 -21.54 -14.39
CA ASP A 97 21.79 -22.40 -14.05
C ASP A 97 21.69 -22.82 -12.57
N ILE A 98 21.59 -24.09 -12.30
CA ILE A 98 21.67 -24.64 -10.95
C ILE A 98 23.11 -25.08 -10.71
N PRO A 99 23.80 -24.61 -9.65
CA PRO A 99 25.15 -25.04 -9.35
C PRO A 99 25.22 -26.55 -9.11
N ALA A 100 26.43 -27.11 -9.22
CA ALA A 100 26.64 -28.48 -8.77
C ALA A 100 26.35 -28.56 -7.27
N LEU A 101 25.45 -29.44 -6.87
CA LEU A 101 25.04 -29.61 -5.48
C LEU A 101 25.92 -30.63 -4.77
N ALA A 102 26.31 -30.32 -3.55
CA ALA A 102 26.90 -31.32 -2.63
C ALA A 102 25.80 -32.31 -2.17
N PRO A 103 26.20 -33.52 -1.73
CA PRO A 103 25.23 -34.49 -1.23
C PRO A 103 24.39 -33.95 -0.08
N GLY A 104 23.07 -33.97 -0.25
CA GLY A 104 22.10 -33.50 0.74
C GLY A 104 21.69 -32.02 0.56
N GLU A 105 22.40 -31.23 -0.25
CA GLU A 105 21.94 -29.84 -0.52
C GLU A 105 20.54 -29.81 -1.15
N ARG A 106 19.81 -28.72 -0.88
CA ARG A 106 18.43 -28.56 -1.28
C ARG A 106 18.23 -27.27 -2.09
N VAL A 107 17.28 -27.32 -2.98
CA VAL A 107 16.91 -26.20 -3.82
C VAL A 107 15.44 -25.85 -3.60
N THR A 108 15.18 -24.59 -3.26
CA THR A 108 13.83 -24.05 -3.05
C THR A 108 13.57 -22.92 -4.04
N LEU A 109 12.41 -22.93 -4.65
CA LEU A 109 11.90 -21.85 -5.49
C LEU A 109 10.80 -21.11 -4.71
N LYS A 110 11.02 -19.81 -4.41
CA LYS A 110 10.12 -18.97 -3.63
C LYS A 110 9.56 -17.86 -4.51
N PHE A 111 8.25 -17.65 -4.40
CA PHE A 111 7.50 -16.58 -5.03
C PHE A 111 6.97 -15.63 -3.95
N ASP A 112 7.15 -14.34 -4.11
CA ASP A 112 6.58 -13.33 -3.21
C ASP A 112 5.11 -13.02 -3.56
N GLY A 113 4.63 -13.52 -4.69
CA GLY A 113 3.27 -13.49 -5.18
C GLY A 113 3.22 -13.74 -6.69
N ALA A 114 2.14 -14.35 -7.18
CA ALA A 114 1.94 -14.63 -8.60
C ALA A 114 0.44 -14.63 -8.92
N MET A 115 -0.02 -13.74 -9.79
CA MET A 115 -1.43 -13.48 -10.04
C MET A 115 -1.90 -14.19 -11.30
N SER A 116 -2.68 -15.22 -11.16
CA SER A 116 -3.13 -16.02 -10.02
C SER A 116 -3.14 -17.49 -10.42
N HIS A 117 -3.62 -18.40 -9.57
CA HIS A 117 -3.67 -19.84 -9.86
C HIS A 117 -2.35 -20.40 -10.40
N ALA A 118 -1.24 -20.03 -9.72
CA ALA A 118 0.12 -20.35 -10.16
C ALA A 118 0.39 -21.86 -10.13
N ARG A 119 0.68 -22.43 -11.30
CA ARG A 119 1.14 -23.79 -11.47
C ARG A 119 2.57 -23.77 -12.00
N VAL A 120 3.48 -24.34 -11.21
CA VAL A 120 4.93 -24.24 -11.45
C VAL A 120 5.47 -25.58 -11.91
N TYR A 121 6.29 -25.57 -12.95
CA TYR A 121 6.96 -26.73 -13.52
C TYR A 121 8.48 -26.51 -13.51
N VAL A 122 9.22 -27.57 -13.20
CA VAL A 122 10.67 -27.62 -13.31
C VAL A 122 11.04 -28.82 -14.19
N ASN A 123 11.77 -28.55 -15.26
CA ASN A 123 12.16 -29.58 -16.25
C ASN A 123 10.97 -30.43 -16.75
N GLY A 124 9.82 -29.80 -16.94
CA GLY A 124 8.59 -30.44 -17.44
C GLY A 124 7.79 -31.20 -16.39
N LYS A 125 8.23 -31.24 -15.15
CA LYS A 125 7.50 -31.86 -14.04
C LYS A 125 6.88 -30.80 -13.15
N GLU A 126 5.63 -30.98 -12.73
CA GLU A 126 4.96 -30.08 -11.81
C GLU A 126 5.66 -30.08 -10.45
N ALA A 127 6.07 -28.89 -10.00
CA ALA A 127 6.64 -28.64 -8.69
C ALA A 127 5.56 -28.33 -7.66
N GLY A 128 4.48 -27.68 -8.08
CA GLY A 128 3.35 -27.35 -7.21
C GLY A 128 2.37 -26.35 -7.79
N TYR A 129 1.32 -26.10 -7.00
CA TYR A 129 0.22 -25.22 -7.31
C TYR A 129 -0.08 -24.30 -6.12
N TRP A 130 -0.30 -23.00 -6.38
CA TRP A 130 -0.75 -22.03 -5.40
C TRP A 130 -1.76 -21.07 -6.02
N PRO A 131 -3.04 -21.09 -5.60
CA PRO A 131 -4.08 -20.32 -6.30
C PRO A 131 -4.20 -18.85 -5.90
N TYR A 132 -3.95 -18.49 -4.62
CA TYR A 132 -4.15 -17.14 -4.13
C TYR A 132 -2.98 -16.24 -4.53
N GLY A 133 -3.23 -15.33 -5.46
CA GLY A 133 -2.19 -14.53 -6.12
C GLY A 133 -1.46 -13.54 -5.21
N TYR A 134 -2.05 -13.15 -4.09
CA TYR A 134 -1.46 -12.17 -3.15
C TYR A 134 -0.52 -12.77 -2.12
N ASN A 135 -0.47 -14.10 -2.00
CA ASN A 135 0.32 -14.76 -0.99
C ASN A 135 1.75 -15.06 -1.48
N SER A 136 2.71 -15.02 -0.53
CA SER A 136 4.04 -15.58 -0.75
C SER A 136 4.01 -17.10 -0.51
N PHE A 137 4.67 -17.86 -1.37
CA PHE A 137 4.73 -19.30 -1.30
C PHE A 137 6.06 -19.84 -1.82
N TYR A 138 6.35 -21.13 -1.54
CA TYR A 138 7.58 -21.75 -2.05
C TYR A 138 7.39 -23.26 -2.26
N PHE A 139 8.24 -23.82 -3.14
CA PHE A 139 8.30 -25.23 -3.41
C PHE A 139 9.73 -25.75 -3.28
N ASP A 140 9.89 -26.90 -2.67
CA ASP A 140 11.12 -27.67 -2.72
C ASP A 140 11.23 -28.34 -4.09
N ILE A 141 12.21 -27.94 -4.85
CA ILE A 141 12.43 -28.45 -6.21
C ILE A 141 13.68 -29.37 -6.32
N THR A 142 14.26 -29.75 -5.18
CA THR A 142 15.50 -30.53 -5.12
C THR A 142 15.46 -31.80 -6.00
N GLY A 143 14.36 -32.53 -5.97
CA GLY A 143 14.16 -33.74 -6.76
C GLY A 143 13.82 -33.52 -8.25
N LEU A 144 13.66 -32.27 -8.66
CA LEU A 144 13.26 -31.91 -10.02
C LEU A 144 14.39 -31.26 -10.82
N VAL A 145 15.42 -30.74 -10.14
CA VAL A 145 16.54 -30.05 -10.78
C VAL A 145 17.63 -31.02 -11.23
N LYS A 146 18.41 -30.60 -12.21
CA LYS A 146 19.64 -31.25 -12.68
C LYS A 146 20.82 -30.40 -12.21
N PRO A 147 21.49 -30.74 -11.13
CA PRO A 147 22.63 -29.98 -10.62
C PRO A 147 23.79 -29.89 -11.62
N GLY A 148 24.41 -28.74 -11.73
CA GLY A 148 25.49 -28.47 -12.66
C GLY A 148 25.04 -28.24 -14.11
N GLU A 149 23.74 -28.17 -14.36
CA GLU A 149 23.15 -27.99 -15.70
C GLU A 149 22.16 -26.83 -15.72
N LYS A 150 21.76 -26.41 -16.92
CA LYS A 150 20.60 -25.54 -17.14
C LYS A 150 19.32 -26.29 -16.82
N ASN A 151 18.43 -25.60 -16.12
CA ASN A 151 17.14 -26.10 -15.72
C ASN A 151 16.06 -25.16 -16.23
N ASN A 152 15.02 -25.71 -16.83
CA ASN A 152 13.89 -24.92 -17.28
C ASN A 152 12.84 -24.79 -16.16
N ILE A 153 12.44 -23.57 -15.87
CA ILE A 153 11.28 -23.23 -15.03
C ILE A 153 10.17 -22.75 -15.98
N ALA A 154 8.97 -23.29 -15.85
CA ALA A 154 7.78 -22.79 -16.50
C ALA A 154 6.69 -22.53 -15.46
N VAL A 155 6.00 -21.39 -15.60
CA VAL A 155 4.93 -20.97 -14.68
C VAL A 155 3.70 -20.62 -15.50
N ARG A 156 2.60 -21.33 -15.26
CA ARG A 156 1.27 -21.03 -15.81
C ARG A 156 0.48 -20.23 -14.78
N LEU A 157 -0.05 -19.11 -15.18
CA LEU A 157 -0.92 -18.27 -14.37
C LEU A 157 -2.28 -18.14 -15.06
N GLU A 158 -3.35 -18.07 -14.29
CA GLU A 158 -4.69 -17.95 -14.82
C GLU A 158 -5.51 -16.96 -14.00
N ASN A 159 -6.01 -15.91 -14.65
CA ASN A 159 -6.91 -14.94 -14.07
C ASN A 159 -8.33 -15.18 -14.58
N LEU A 160 -9.23 -15.49 -13.66
CA LEU A 160 -10.63 -15.71 -13.97
C LEU A 160 -11.37 -14.36 -14.10
N PRO A 161 -12.38 -14.25 -14.97
CA PRO A 161 -13.26 -13.09 -14.99
C PRO A 161 -14.07 -13.02 -13.68
N GLU A 162 -14.54 -11.85 -13.31
CA GLU A 162 -15.35 -11.65 -12.11
C GLU A 162 -14.71 -12.22 -10.82
N SER A 163 -13.37 -12.07 -10.68
CA SER A 163 -12.60 -12.59 -9.53
C SER A 163 -12.12 -11.51 -8.56
N SER A 164 -12.31 -10.23 -8.90
CA SER A 164 -11.85 -9.09 -8.09
C SER A 164 -12.82 -7.91 -8.16
N ARG A 165 -12.75 -7.00 -7.17
CA ARG A 165 -13.49 -5.75 -7.10
C ARG A 165 -12.63 -4.52 -7.40
N TRP A 166 -11.33 -4.72 -7.56
CA TRP A 166 -10.31 -3.71 -7.93
C TRP A 166 -9.34 -4.30 -8.94
N TYR A 167 -8.42 -3.51 -9.46
CA TYR A 167 -7.38 -3.98 -10.36
C TYR A 167 -6.42 -4.95 -9.66
N PRO A 168 -6.44 -6.24 -9.97
CA PRO A 168 -5.57 -7.22 -9.31
C PRO A 168 -4.18 -7.26 -9.92
N GLY A 169 -3.98 -6.71 -11.12
CA GLY A 169 -2.82 -6.99 -11.95
C GLY A 169 -2.81 -8.42 -12.49
N ALA A 170 -1.72 -8.79 -13.14
CA ALA A 170 -1.55 -10.11 -13.73
C ALA A 170 -0.07 -10.45 -13.91
N GLY A 171 0.31 -11.68 -13.59
CA GLY A 171 1.65 -12.16 -13.89
C GLY A 171 2.50 -12.49 -12.66
N LEU A 172 3.80 -12.67 -12.93
CA LEU A 172 4.84 -12.71 -11.89
C LEU A 172 5.11 -11.28 -11.42
N TYR A 173 4.14 -10.69 -10.75
CA TYR A 173 4.10 -9.28 -10.38
C TYR A 173 4.90 -8.94 -9.11
N ARG A 174 5.41 -9.97 -8.40
CA ARG A 174 6.32 -9.87 -7.27
C ARG A 174 7.57 -10.68 -7.54
N ASN A 175 8.57 -10.56 -6.67
CA ASN A 175 9.88 -11.20 -6.86
C ASN A 175 9.81 -12.73 -6.81
N VAL A 176 10.75 -13.37 -7.53
CA VAL A 176 10.97 -14.81 -7.55
C VAL A 176 12.41 -15.09 -7.11
N HIS A 177 12.60 -16.03 -6.18
CA HIS A 177 13.89 -16.33 -5.57
C HIS A 177 14.25 -17.80 -5.72
N LEU A 178 15.50 -18.07 -6.05
CA LEU A 178 16.12 -19.39 -5.98
C LEU A 178 16.98 -19.46 -4.72
N ILE A 179 16.72 -20.44 -3.87
CA ILE A 179 17.42 -20.61 -2.60
C ILE A 179 18.10 -21.97 -2.60
N VAL A 180 19.40 -22.02 -2.34
CA VAL A 180 20.16 -23.26 -2.16
C VAL A 180 20.67 -23.31 -0.72
N THR A 181 20.45 -24.45 -0.06
CA THR A 181 20.86 -24.68 1.33
C THR A 181 21.56 -26.03 1.49
N ASP A 182 22.30 -26.21 2.58
CA ASP A 182 22.79 -27.53 3.01
C ASP A 182 21.61 -28.47 3.36
N GLY A 183 21.85 -29.73 3.52
CA GLY A 183 20.85 -30.70 4.04
C GLY A 183 20.45 -30.44 5.49
N ALA A 184 21.32 -29.78 6.26
CA ALA A 184 21.01 -29.21 7.56
C ALA A 184 20.76 -27.72 7.40
N TYR A 185 19.53 -27.25 7.59
CA TYR A 185 19.13 -25.88 7.25
C TYR A 185 18.00 -25.32 8.13
N ILE A 186 17.86 -23.99 8.10
CA ILE A 186 16.73 -23.24 8.67
C ILE A 186 15.70 -23.04 7.54
N PRO A 187 14.45 -23.50 7.66
CA PRO A 187 13.46 -23.35 6.59
C PRO A 187 13.11 -21.89 6.30
N VAL A 188 12.47 -21.65 5.16
CA VAL A 188 11.91 -20.33 4.83
C VAL A 188 10.94 -19.91 5.94
N TRP A 189 11.09 -18.67 6.44
CA TRP A 189 10.37 -18.13 7.61
C TRP A 189 10.53 -18.95 8.90
N GLY A 190 11.65 -19.68 9.03
CA GLY A 190 11.92 -20.57 10.15
C GLY A 190 12.29 -19.88 11.46
N THR A 191 12.37 -18.55 11.49
CA THR A 191 12.65 -17.80 12.73
C THR A 191 11.38 -17.08 13.22
N TYR A 192 11.26 -16.99 14.55
CA TYR A 192 10.24 -16.18 15.20
C TYR A 192 10.87 -15.45 16.40
N ILE A 193 10.85 -14.12 16.32
CA ILE A 193 11.46 -13.22 17.32
C ILE A 193 10.37 -12.43 18.03
N THR A 194 10.39 -12.46 19.35
CA THR A 194 9.48 -11.71 20.20
C THR A 194 10.22 -10.89 21.22
N THR A 195 9.60 -9.81 21.65
CA THR A 195 10.12 -8.89 22.68
C THR A 195 9.12 -8.79 23.83
N PRO A 196 9.02 -9.85 24.70
CA PRO A 196 7.94 -9.96 25.70
C PRO A 196 8.02 -8.94 26.82
N ASN A 197 9.21 -8.40 27.07
CA ASN A 197 9.44 -7.36 28.09
C ASN A 197 10.28 -6.26 27.44
N VAL A 198 9.77 -5.05 27.42
CA VAL A 198 10.44 -3.89 26.83
C VAL A 198 10.34 -2.69 27.78
N SER A 199 11.49 -2.08 28.05
CA SER A 199 11.62 -0.79 28.71
C SER A 199 12.75 0.03 28.06
N LYS A 200 12.95 1.25 28.49
CA LYS A 200 14.10 2.08 28.05
C LYS A 200 15.44 1.57 28.64
N GLU A 201 15.39 0.85 29.75
CA GLU A 201 16.57 0.33 30.45
C GLU A 201 17.01 -1.02 29.90
N TRP A 202 16.09 -1.88 29.55
CA TRP A 202 16.38 -3.22 29.02
C TRP A 202 15.20 -3.80 28.26
N ALA A 203 15.49 -4.76 27.38
CA ALA A 203 14.48 -5.58 26.73
C ALA A 203 14.88 -7.05 26.73
N LYS A 204 13.89 -7.93 26.88
CA LYS A 204 14.05 -9.37 26.64
C LYS A 204 13.72 -9.64 25.18
N VAL A 205 14.60 -10.37 24.50
CA VAL A 205 14.41 -10.84 23.13
C VAL A 205 14.43 -12.37 23.14
N ASP A 206 13.34 -12.99 22.75
CA ASP A 206 13.21 -14.43 22.60
C ASP A 206 13.23 -14.80 21.11
N VAL A 207 14.09 -15.75 20.74
CA VAL A 207 14.27 -16.22 19.37
C VAL A 207 13.94 -17.71 19.32
N ALA A 208 12.95 -18.09 18.54
CA ALA A 208 12.63 -19.47 18.19
C ALA A 208 13.05 -19.74 16.75
N THR A 209 13.92 -20.72 16.54
CA THR A 209 14.45 -21.05 15.20
C THR A 209 14.12 -22.52 14.88
N GLU A 210 13.31 -22.72 13.83
CA GLU A 210 13.08 -24.06 13.29
C GLU A 210 14.36 -24.55 12.58
N VAL A 211 14.75 -25.79 12.80
CA VAL A 211 15.88 -26.42 12.13
C VAL A 211 15.44 -27.72 11.44
N ARG A 212 16.08 -28.03 10.35
CA ARG A 212 15.89 -29.31 9.63
C ARG A 212 17.25 -29.97 9.49
N LEU A 213 17.32 -31.25 9.86
CA LEU A 213 18.52 -32.08 9.73
C LEU A 213 18.28 -33.17 8.69
N PRO A 214 19.34 -33.65 8.04
CA PRO A 214 19.27 -34.85 7.19
C PRO A 214 18.76 -36.07 7.97
N ALA A 215 18.10 -36.98 7.30
CA ALA A 215 17.64 -38.23 7.93
C ALA A 215 18.82 -39.02 8.52
N GLY A 216 18.71 -39.41 9.79
CA GLY A 216 19.74 -40.14 10.53
C GLY A 216 20.92 -39.29 11.02
N ALA A 217 20.81 -37.97 10.96
CA ALA A 217 21.81 -37.07 11.53
C ALA A 217 21.89 -37.24 13.08
N ASP A 218 23.11 -37.24 13.61
CA ASP A 218 23.35 -37.24 15.07
C ASP A 218 23.25 -35.78 15.58
N GLU A 219 22.18 -35.47 16.30
CA GLU A 219 21.89 -34.13 16.84
C GLU A 219 23.03 -33.64 17.74
N ALA A 220 23.78 -34.51 18.39
CA ALA A 220 24.95 -34.14 19.21
C ALA A 220 26.08 -33.44 18.42
N GLN A 221 26.08 -33.60 17.11
CA GLN A 221 27.05 -32.96 16.23
C GLN A 221 26.62 -31.55 15.79
N TYR A 222 25.42 -31.12 16.17
CA TYR A 222 24.85 -29.85 15.72
C TYR A 222 24.59 -28.87 16.87
N SER A 223 24.72 -27.60 16.57
CA SER A 223 24.35 -26.49 17.46
C SER A 223 23.82 -25.34 16.67
N LEU A 224 22.98 -24.52 17.30
CA LEU A 224 22.51 -23.24 16.75
C LEU A 224 23.19 -22.10 17.51
N ARG A 225 23.90 -21.23 16.78
CA ARG A 225 24.42 -19.96 17.30
C ARG A 225 23.57 -18.82 16.76
N THR A 226 22.98 -18.03 17.64
CA THR A 226 22.30 -16.78 17.25
C THR A 226 23.06 -15.59 17.82
N SER A 227 23.44 -14.66 16.94
CA SER A 227 24.11 -13.40 17.27
C SER A 227 23.18 -12.25 16.90
N VAL A 228 22.94 -11.34 17.85
CA VAL A 228 22.08 -10.15 17.67
C VAL A 228 22.97 -8.93 17.48
N TYR A 229 22.69 -8.15 16.44
CA TYR A 229 23.37 -6.92 16.08
C TYR A 229 22.43 -5.72 16.26
N SER A 230 22.97 -4.63 16.83
CA SER A 230 22.26 -3.37 17.01
C SER A 230 22.03 -2.64 15.68
N PRO A 231 21.22 -1.56 15.66
CA PRO A 231 21.05 -0.72 14.48
C PRO A 231 22.38 -0.07 13.98
N SER A 232 23.40 0.05 14.83
CA SER A 232 24.73 0.50 14.45
C SER A 232 25.62 -0.60 13.85
N GLY A 233 25.15 -1.85 13.81
CA GLY A 233 25.89 -3.02 13.35
C GLY A 233 26.83 -3.64 14.39
N GLU A 234 26.75 -3.20 15.65
CA GLU A 234 27.53 -3.77 16.75
C GLU A 234 26.89 -5.06 17.28
N MET A 235 27.67 -6.10 17.51
CA MET A 235 27.19 -7.34 18.14
C MET A 235 26.84 -7.09 19.61
N VAL A 236 25.55 -7.15 19.90
CA VAL A 236 25.02 -6.95 21.26
C VAL A 236 25.17 -8.20 22.10
N LYS A 237 24.85 -9.35 21.53
CA LYS A 237 24.86 -10.65 22.24
C LYS A 237 25.01 -11.81 21.26
N SER A 238 25.57 -12.91 21.73
CA SER A 238 25.59 -14.19 21.01
C SER A 238 25.35 -15.34 22.00
N VAL A 239 24.53 -16.31 21.58
CA VAL A 239 24.21 -17.54 22.35
C VAL A 239 24.33 -18.73 21.43
N THR A 240 24.93 -19.81 21.92
CA THR A 240 25.01 -21.09 21.21
C THR A 240 24.31 -22.17 22.04
N THR A 241 23.42 -22.91 21.38
CA THR A 241 22.62 -23.98 21.99
C THR A 241 22.89 -25.30 21.24
N PRO A 242 23.40 -26.35 21.90
CA PRO A 242 23.51 -27.67 21.30
C PRO A 242 22.12 -28.22 20.94
N LEU A 243 21.98 -28.91 19.80
CA LEU A 243 20.71 -29.51 19.42
C LEU A 243 20.39 -30.78 20.29
N SER A 244 21.39 -31.40 20.88
CA SER A 244 21.21 -32.45 21.87
C SER A 244 20.39 -32.02 23.10
N ASP A 245 20.32 -30.73 23.38
CA ASP A 245 19.57 -30.17 24.51
C ASP A 245 18.08 -29.97 24.18
N LEU A 246 17.65 -30.23 22.92
CA LEU A 246 16.25 -30.16 22.53
C LEU A 246 15.43 -31.25 23.20
N GLN A 247 14.33 -30.85 23.83
CA GLN A 247 13.40 -31.78 24.47
C GLN A 247 12.30 -32.22 23.49
N TYR A 248 11.95 -33.50 23.47
CA TYR A 248 10.73 -34.02 22.84
C TYR A 248 10.63 -33.98 21.32
N ASN A 249 11.66 -34.28 20.55
CA ASN A 249 11.62 -34.25 19.07
C ASN A 249 11.13 -32.89 18.49
N ASP A 250 11.26 -31.80 19.25
CA ASP A 250 10.94 -30.46 18.78
C ASP A 250 12.10 -29.95 17.90
N SER A 251 11.83 -29.71 16.62
CA SER A 251 12.80 -29.16 15.68
C SER A 251 13.05 -27.65 15.89
N THR A 252 12.61 -27.06 17.00
CA THR A 252 12.68 -25.63 17.28
C THR A 252 13.62 -25.32 18.43
N VAL A 253 14.72 -24.64 18.15
CA VAL A 253 15.66 -24.13 19.16
C VAL A 253 15.13 -22.80 19.72
N ARG A 254 15.05 -22.71 21.05
CA ARG A 254 14.61 -21.47 21.74
C ARG A 254 15.78 -20.85 22.52
N GLN A 255 16.03 -19.57 22.25
CA GLN A 255 17.10 -18.78 22.87
C GLN A 255 16.55 -17.47 23.39
N SER A 256 17.11 -16.99 24.49
CA SER A 256 16.70 -15.72 25.10
C SER A 256 17.92 -14.82 25.33
N PHE A 257 17.71 -13.55 25.08
CA PHE A 257 18.72 -12.49 25.23
C PHE A 257 18.15 -11.36 26.07
N VAL A 258 19.04 -10.66 26.78
CA VAL A 258 18.74 -9.35 27.37
C VAL A 258 19.57 -8.30 26.65
N VAL A 259 18.90 -7.27 26.15
CA VAL A 259 19.52 -6.12 25.51
C VAL A 259 19.40 -4.93 26.44
N ASP A 260 20.53 -4.40 26.88
CA ASP A 260 20.60 -3.23 27.77
C ASP A 260 20.42 -1.94 26.95
N ARG A 261 19.59 -1.02 27.45
CA ARG A 261 19.28 0.27 26.82
C ARG A 261 18.96 0.11 25.32
N PRO A 262 17.91 -0.64 24.98
CA PRO A 262 17.59 -0.94 23.59
C PRO A 262 17.18 0.31 22.81
N ALA A 263 17.58 0.38 21.54
CA ALA A 263 17.03 1.32 20.59
C ALA A 263 15.63 0.81 20.15
N LEU A 264 14.58 1.47 20.63
CA LEU A 264 13.21 1.04 20.36
C LEU A 264 12.76 1.45 18.96
N TRP A 265 12.00 0.56 18.33
CA TRP A 265 11.35 0.86 17.06
C TRP A 265 10.05 1.65 17.29
N SER A 266 9.89 2.73 16.53
CA SER A 266 8.64 3.49 16.42
C SER A 266 8.53 4.14 15.03
N PRO A 267 7.37 4.69 14.63
CA PRO A 267 7.24 5.47 13.38
C PRO A 267 8.22 6.65 13.28
N ASP A 268 8.58 7.25 14.40
CA ASP A 268 9.51 8.39 14.43
C ASP A 268 10.97 7.97 14.53
N THR A 269 11.24 6.80 15.12
CA THR A 269 12.58 6.23 15.29
C THR A 269 12.58 4.75 14.87
N PRO A 270 12.63 4.46 13.56
CA PRO A 270 12.51 3.09 13.05
C PRO A 270 13.83 2.31 13.18
N GLN A 271 14.19 1.97 14.42
CA GLN A 271 15.43 1.27 14.74
C GLN A 271 15.30 -0.23 14.52
N LEU A 272 16.16 -0.79 13.67
CA LEU A 272 16.12 -2.21 13.29
C LEU A 272 17.37 -2.94 13.78
N TYR A 273 17.14 -4.08 14.40
CA TYR A 273 18.14 -5.06 14.78
C TYR A 273 18.22 -6.17 13.75
N GLU A 274 19.34 -6.88 13.73
CA GLU A 274 19.51 -8.09 12.94
C GLU A 274 19.86 -9.28 13.84
N ALA A 275 19.16 -10.39 13.68
CA ALA A 275 19.50 -11.66 14.28
C ALA A 275 20.11 -12.57 13.19
N LYS A 276 21.36 -12.95 13.37
CA LYS A 276 22.08 -13.91 12.54
C LYS A 276 22.05 -15.28 13.21
N SER A 277 21.27 -16.22 12.65
CA SER A 277 21.17 -17.61 13.13
C SER A 277 22.04 -18.51 12.27
N GLU A 278 23.05 -19.13 12.87
CA GLU A 278 24.00 -20.04 12.22
C GLU A 278 23.78 -21.46 12.73
N LEU A 279 23.33 -22.35 11.85
CA LEU A 279 23.29 -23.79 12.13
C LEU A 279 24.67 -24.37 11.89
N ILE A 280 25.30 -24.89 12.94
CA ILE A 280 26.67 -25.41 12.93
C ILE A 280 26.58 -26.93 13.03
N GLY A 281 27.20 -27.66 12.11
CA GLY A 281 27.30 -29.12 12.13
C GLY A 281 28.73 -29.57 11.91
N ASN A 282 29.23 -30.47 12.77
CA ASN A 282 30.61 -30.94 12.74
C ASN A 282 31.64 -29.80 12.73
N GLY A 283 31.40 -28.73 13.51
CA GLY A 283 32.26 -27.56 13.64
C GLY A 283 32.27 -26.62 12.44
N LYS A 284 31.38 -26.80 11.44
CA LYS A 284 31.25 -25.94 10.27
C LYS A 284 29.86 -25.34 10.20
N VAL A 285 29.74 -24.07 9.74
CA VAL A 285 28.45 -23.44 9.47
C VAL A 285 27.83 -24.16 8.28
N LYS A 286 26.62 -24.73 8.50
CA LYS A 286 25.81 -25.44 7.51
C LYS A 286 24.80 -24.54 6.87
N ASP A 287 24.23 -23.63 7.65
CA ASP A 287 23.28 -22.64 7.17
C ASP A 287 23.39 -21.35 7.97
N GLU A 288 23.14 -20.23 7.31
CA GLU A 288 23.10 -18.89 7.89
C GLU A 288 21.80 -18.21 7.50
N TYR A 289 21.03 -17.78 8.49
CA TYR A 289 19.74 -17.14 8.29
C TYR A 289 19.70 -15.77 8.99
N LEU A 290 19.48 -14.71 8.20
CA LEU A 290 19.38 -13.34 8.70
C LEU A 290 17.91 -12.98 8.91
N THR A 291 17.60 -12.41 10.07
CA THR A 291 16.25 -11.94 10.41
C THR A 291 16.33 -10.52 10.94
N THR A 292 15.77 -9.59 10.19
CA THR A 292 15.57 -8.20 10.66
C THR A 292 14.37 -8.16 11.61
N PHE A 293 14.49 -7.40 12.70
CA PHE A 293 13.43 -7.20 13.68
C PHE A 293 13.56 -5.87 14.39
N GLY A 294 12.53 -5.43 15.08
CA GLY A 294 12.57 -4.23 15.94
C GLY A 294 12.21 -4.59 17.38
N ILE A 295 12.82 -3.89 18.33
CA ILE A 295 12.45 -4.02 19.74
C ILE A 295 11.35 -3.02 20.04
N ARG A 296 10.18 -3.51 20.40
CA ARG A 296 9.01 -2.70 20.75
C ARG A 296 8.01 -3.48 21.58
N SER A 297 7.14 -2.76 22.29
CA SER A 297 5.93 -3.32 22.93
C SER A 297 4.67 -2.78 22.29
N ILE A 298 3.64 -3.61 22.21
CA ILE A 298 2.27 -3.26 21.81
C ILE A 298 1.34 -3.66 22.93
N GLU A 299 0.46 -2.76 23.32
CA GLU A 299 -0.58 -3.01 24.31
C GLU A 299 -1.90 -2.41 23.86
N ILE A 300 -2.97 -3.18 24.04
CA ILE A 300 -4.35 -2.67 23.97
C ILE A 300 -4.86 -2.57 25.39
N ARG A 301 -5.24 -1.39 25.82
CA ARG A 301 -5.78 -1.14 27.17
C ARG A 301 -7.25 -0.71 27.06
N PRO A 302 -8.19 -1.48 27.59
CA PRO A 302 -9.61 -1.11 27.62
C PRO A 302 -9.79 0.31 28.16
N ASN A 303 -10.67 1.11 27.55
CA ASN A 303 -10.93 2.52 27.85
C ASN A 303 -9.77 3.50 27.63
N GLU A 304 -8.54 3.02 27.49
CA GLU A 304 -7.36 3.87 27.38
C GLU A 304 -6.84 3.98 25.94
N GLY A 305 -6.84 2.86 25.16
CA GLY A 305 -6.45 2.87 23.77
C GLY A 305 -5.31 1.91 23.40
N PHE A 306 -4.63 2.23 22.29
CA PHE A 306 -3.46 1.54 21.78
C PHE A 306 -2.18 2.21 22.29
N PHE A 307 -1.24 1.40 22.75
CA PHE A 307 0.06 1.87 23.29
C PHE A 307 1.20 1.21 22.55
N LEU A 308 2.13 2.01 22.06
CA LEU A 308 3.40 1.59 21.48
C LEU A 308 4.54 2.03 22.41
N ASN A 309 5.36 1.09 22.88
CA ASN A 309 6.43 1.37 23.86
C ASN A 309 5.96 2.08 25.14
N GLY A 310 4.73 1.78 25.58
CA GLY A 310 4.11 2.40 26.74
C GLY A 310 3.53 3.81 26.50
N GLU A 311 3.67 4.36 25.29
CA GLU A 311 3.13 5.67 24.91
C GLU A 311 1.82 5.51 24.12
N LYS A 312 0.78 6.25 24.53
CA LYS A 312 -0.51 6.23 23.84
C LYS A 312 -0.34 6.71 22.39
N THR A 313 -0.75 5.89 21.45
CA THR A 313 -0.62 6.14 20.02
C THR A 313 -1.99 6.05 19.35
N VAL A 314 -2.30 7.02 18.49
CA VAL A 314 -3.52 7.05 17.69
C VAL A 314 -3.17 6.74 16.24
N PHE A 315 -3.92 5.85 15.60
CA PHE A 315 -3.76 5.57 14.18
C PHE A 315 -4.25 6.74 13.33
N LYS A 316 -3.34 7.37 12.62
CA LYS A 316 -3.57 8.33 11.54
C LYS A 316 -3.28 7.58 10.24
N GLY A 317 -4.15 6.65 9.91
CA GLY A 317 -3.90 5.64 8.89
C GLY A 317 -4.64 5.90 7.59
N VAL A 318 -4.18 5.22 6.54
CA VAL A 318 -4.87 5.13 5.25
C VAL A 318 -4.98 3.67 4.82
N CYS A 319 -6.03 3.35 4.08
CA CYS A 319 -6.14 2.13 3.30
C CYS A 319 -5.42 2.33 1.96
N ASN A 320 -4.64 1.34 1.52
CA ASN A 320 -4.03 1.34 0.19
C ASN A 320 -4.25 0.01 -0.51
N HIS A 321 -4.66 0.07 -1.78
CA HIS A 321 -4.54 -1.06 -2.68
C HIS A 321 -3.08 -1.27 -3.09
N HIS A 322 -2.78 -2.40 -3.71
CA HIS A 322 -1.40 -2.83 -3.99
C HIS A 322 -0.84 -2.30 -5.31
N ASP A 323 -1.66 -1.72 -6.19
CA ASP A 323 -1.16 -1.14 -7.43
C ASP A 323 -0.36 0.15 -7.19
N LEU A 324 0.55 0.42 -8.09
CA LEU A 324 1.46 1.56 -8.07
C LEU A 324 1.12 2.57 -9.18
N GLY A 325 -0.18 2.77 -9.43
CA GLY A 325 -0.67 3.66 -10.48
C GLY A 325 -0.20 3.22 -11.88
N PRO A 326 0.56 4.05 -12.62
CA PRO A 326 0.98 3.74 -13.99
C PRO A 326 1.94 2.54 -14.12
N LEU A 327 2.47 2.04 -13.00
CA LEU A 327 3.30 0.83 -12.96
C LEU A 327 2.48 -0.45 -12.84
N GLY A 328 1.18 -0.34 -12.61
CA GLY A 328 0.30 -1.48 -12.33
C GLY A 328 0.62 -2.14 -11.00
N ALA A 329 0.47 -3.47 -10.95
CA ALA A 329 0.74 -4.26 -9.76
C ALA A 329 2.21 -4.70 -9.64
N ALA A 330 3.03 -4.54 -10.68
CA ALA A 330 4.44 -4.93 -10.66
C ALA A 330 5.20 -4.19 -9.54
N VAL A 331 5.63 -4.93 -8.54
CA VAL A 331 6.26 -4.39 -7.34
C VAL A 331 7.55 -3.62 -7.69
N ASN A 332 7.67 -2.40 -7.12
CA ASN A 332 8.86 -1.56 -7.24
C ASN A 332 9.15 -0.81 -5.93
N ASP A 333 10.35 -1.02 -5.38
CA ASP A 333 10.76 -0.45 -4.08
C ASP A 333 10.77 1.09 -4.10
N ALA A 334 11.25 1.72 -5.19
CA ALA A 334 11.29 3.18 -5.29
C ALA A 334 9.89 3.81 -5.29
N ALA A 335 8.92 3.19 -5.98
CA ALA A 335 7.53 3.62 -6.01
C ALA A 335 6.86 3.49 -4.63
N ILE A 336 7.06 2.35 -3.97
CA ILE A 336 6.55 2.09 -2.61
C ILE A 336 7.12 3.12 -1.63
N ARG A 337 8.42 3.33 -1.63
CA ARG A 337 9.07 4.33 -0.76
C ARG A 337 8.60 5.76 -1.05
N ARG A 338 8.31 6.07 -2.32
CA ARG A 338 7.71 7.37 -2.67
C ARG A 338 6.33 7.52 -2.05
N GLN A 339 5.46 6.51 -2.14
CA GLN A 339 4.14 6.55 -1.49
C GLN A 339 4.28 6.76 0.02
N ILE A 340 5.16 6.02 0.69
CA ILE A 340 5.39 6.17 2.14
C ILE A 340 5.90 7.58 2.49
N ARG A 341 6.84 8.16 1.71
CA ARG A 341 7.30 9.55 1.95
C ARG A 341 6.16 10.56 1.85
N ILE A 342 5.30 10.44 0.84
CA ILE A 342 4.14 11.33 0.66
C ILE A 342 3.17 11.22 1.86
N LEU A 343 2.89 9.99 2.31
CA LEU A 343 2.03 9.76 3.46
C LEU A 343 2.64 10.29 4.77
N LYS A 344 3.93 10.10 4.99
CA LYS A 344 4.61 10.63 6.18
C LYS A 344 4.64 12.16 6.22
N ASP A 345 4.86 12.83 5.08
CA ASP A 345 4.78 14.30 5.00
C ASP A 345 3.37 14.81 5.36
N MET A 346 2.34 14.06 5.01
CA MET A 346 0.97 14.34 5.42
C MET A 346 0.73 14.15 6.92
N GLY A 347 1.61 13.43 7.63
CA GLY A 347 1.45 13.06 9.04
C GLY A 347 0.80 11.70 9.27
N CYS A 348 0.65 10.91 8.21
CA CYS A 348 0.17 9.54 8.29
C CYS A 348 1.21 8.65 9.00
N ASN A 349 0.76 7.77 9.90
CA ASN A 349 1.62 6.87 10.66
C ASN A 349 1.29 5.38 10.46
N ALA A 350 0.25 5.06 9.67
CA ALA A 350 -0.17 3.68 9.48
C ALA A 350 -0.77 3.42 8.09
N ILE A 351 -0.61 2.19 7.58
CA ILE A 351 -1.22 1.70 6.34
C ILE A 351 -1.99 0.41 6.65
N ARG A 352 -3.25 0.32 6.20
CA ARG A 352 -4.01 -0.91 6.07
C ARG A 352 -3.87 -1.44 4.64
N THR A 353 -3.43 -2.69 4.49
CA THR A 353 -3.23 -3.29 3.17
C THR A 353 -4.54 -3.87 2.62
N SER A 354 -5.32 -3.01 1.98
CA SER A 354 -6.67 -3.34 1.53
C SER A 354 -6.66 -4.00 0.15
N HIS A 355 -7.38 -5.06 -0.08
CA HIS A 355 -7.98 -5.99 0.93
C HIS A 355 -7.31 -7.32 0.72
N ASN A 356 -5.99 -7.37 0.82
CA ASN A 356 -5.15 -8.51 0.47
C ASN A 356 -3.79 -8.47 1.17
N MET A 357 -3.06 -9.57 1.07
CA MET A 357 -1.73 -9.72 1.66
C MET A 357 -0.71 -8.79 1.01
N PRO A 358 0.05 -8.01 1.80
CA PRO A 358 1.03 -7.06 1.29
C PRO A 358 2.21 -7.75 0.58
N ALA A 359 2.91 -6.98 -0.26
CA ALA A 359 4.21 -7.39 -0.78
C ALA A 359 5.30 -7.29 0.32
N PRO A 360 6.31 -8.19 0.32
CA PRO A 360 7.42 -8.09 1.26
C PRO A 360 8.16 -6.76 1.20
N GLU A 361 8.28 -6.16 0.03
CA GLU A 361 8.91 -4.84 -0.19
C GLU A 361 8.16 -3.73 0.54
N LEU A 362 6.82 -3.77 0.57
CA LEU A 362 6.03 -2.78 1.31
C LEU A 362 6.29 -2.88 2.81
N VAL A 363 6.23 -4.09 3.37
CA VAL A 363 6.43 -4.30 4.81
C VAL A 363 7.86 -3.94 5.21
N LYS A 364 8.86 -4.32 4.41
CA LYS A 364 10.25 -3.94 4.61
C LYS A 364 10.43 -2.42 4.58
N ALA A 365 9.87 -1.73 3.60
CA ALA A 365 9.93 -0.26 3.54
C ALA A 365 9.24 0.39 4.74
N CYS A 366 8.13 -0.16 5.23
CA CYS A 366 7.45 0.30 6.44
C CYS A 366 8.31 0.08 7.70
N ASP A 367 9.00 -1.06 7.81
CA ASP A 367 9.96 -1.32 8.90
C ASP A 367 11.08 -0.28 8.92
N GLU A 368 11.67 0.03 7.76
CA GLU A 368 12.82 0.92 7.61
C GLU A 368 12.47 2.41 7.69
N MET A 369 11.28 2.79 7.23
CA MET A 369 10.87 4.19 7.17
C MET A 369 9.96 4.62 8.31
N GLY A 370 9.54 3.68 9.17
CA GLY A 370 8.67 3.98 10.31
C GLY A 370 7.21 4.22 9.89
N MET A 371 6.53 3.17 9.44
CA MET A 371 5.10 3.20 9.12
C MET A 371 4.45 1.96 9.71
N MET A 372 3.48 2.10 10.59
CA MET A 372 2.75 0.96 11.14
C MET A 372 1.91 0.29 10.04
N VAL A 373 1.72 -1.02 10.15
CA VAL A 373 0.96 -1.80 9.17
C VAL A 373 -0.11 -2.62 9.87
N MET A 374 -1.35 -2.46 9.43
CA MET A 374 -2.42 -3.43 9.62
C MET A 374 -2.41 -4.36 8.40
N ALA A 375 -1.85 -5.55 8.57
CA ALA A 375 -1.71 -6.52 7.49
C ALA A 375 -3.01 -7.30 7.32
N GLU A 376 -3.67 -7.08 6.18
CA GLU A 376 -4.94 -7.74 5.87
C GLU A 376 -4.75 -8.97 5.00
N SER A 377 -5.61 -9.98 5.24
CA SER A 377 -5.51 -11.27 4.54
C SER A 377 -6.48 -11.41 3.38
N PHE A 378 -7.78 -11.21 3.62
CA PHE A 378 -8.85 -11.56 2.69
C PHE A 378 -9.93 -10.49 2.59
N ASP A 379 -10.45 -10.24 1.38
CA ASP A 379 -11.63 -9.39 1.16
C ASP A 379 -12.94 -10.13 1.45
N GLU A 380 -12.97 -11.43 1.22
CA GLU A 380 -14.14 -12.28 1.43
C GLU A 380 -13.73 -13.63 2.01
N TRP A 381 -14.71 -14.35 2.61
CA TRP A 381 -14.49 -15.69 3.13
C TRP A 381 -15.27 -16.74 2.32
N ARG A 382 -16.16 -17.52 2.96
CA ARG A 382 -16.98 -18.54 2.29
C ARG A 382 -18.12 -17.96 1.47
N ARG A 383 -18.67 -16.79 1.88
CA ARG A 383 -19.74 -16.11 1.18
C ARG A 383 -19.17 -15.16 0.15
N PRO A 384 -19.54 -15.32 -1.14
CA PRO A 384 -18.93 -14.57 -2.22
C PRO A 384 -19.33 -13.10 -2.22
N LYS A 385 -18.39 -12.23 -2.57
CA LYS A 385 -18.63 -10.86 -3.06
C LYS A 385 -18.53 -10.77 -4.57
N VAL A 386 -17.74 -11.65 -5.18
CA VAL A 386 -17.60 -11.82 -6.63
C VAL A 386 -17.76 -13.28 -7.00
N LYS A 387 -18.07 -13.56 -8.26
CA LYS A 387 -18.43 -14.90 -8.73
C LYS A 387 -17.28 -15.91 -8.60
N ASN A 388 -16.07 -15.51 -9.00
CA ASN A 388 -14.86 -16.34 -8.99
C ASN A 388 -13.85 -15.85 -7.96
N GLY A 389 -14.32 -15.46 -6.77
CA GLY A 389 -13.51 -14.90 -5.71
C GLY A 389 -12.86 -15.93 -4.80
N TYR A 390 -12.26 -15.44 -3.70
CA TYR A 390 -11.55 -16.28 -2.74
C TYR A 390 -12.45 -17.29 -2.03
N ASN A 391 -13.76 -17.06 -2.00
CA ASN A 391 -14.75 -17.98 -1.44
C ASN A 391 -14.62 -19.41 -2.01
N LEU A 392 -14.21 -19.56 -3.28
CA LEU A 392 -13.99 -20.85 -3.92
C LEU A 392 -12.74 -21.58 -3.39
N LEU A 393 -11.84 -20.86 -2.78
CA LEU A 393 -10.56 -21.37 -2.26
C LEU A 393 -10.59 -21.54 -0.73
N PHE A 394 -11.50 -20.87 -0.04
CA PHE A 394 -11.46 -20.63 1.39
C PHE A 394 -11.28 -21.91 2.21
N ASP A 395 -12.10 -22.95 1.97
CA ASP A 395 -12.12 -24.16 2.81
C ASP A 395 -10.81 -24.97 2.74
N GLU A 396 -10.14 -24.95 1.58
CA GLU A 396 -8.88 -25.66 1.41
C GLU A 396 -7.65 -24.78 1.73
N TRP A 397 -7.70 -23.49 1.44
CA TRP A 397 -6.52 -22.64 1.37
C TRP A 397 -6.41 -21.60 2.50
N ALA A 398 -7.49 -21.23 3.19
CA ALA A 398 -7.46 -20.14 4.16
C ALA A 398 -6.42 -20.34 5.28
N GLU A 399 -6.29 -21.54 5.84
CA GLU A 399 -5.28 -21.81 6.87
C GLU A 399 -3.85 -21.78 6.31
N LYS A 400 -3.64 -22.30 5.10
CA LYS A 400 -2.34 -22.29 4.43
C LYS A 400 -1.92 -20.84 4.12
N ASP A 401 -2.83 -20.06 3.56
CA ASP A 401 -2.59 -18.69 3.17
C ASP A 401 -2.33 -17.78 4.38
N LEU A 402 -3.18 -17.86 5.40
CA LEU A 402 -3.00 -17.08 6.62
C LEU A 402 -1.73 -17.48 7.39
N THR A 403 -1.38 -18.76 7.39
CA THR A 403 -0.12 -19.24 7.98
C THR A 403 1.09 -18.62 7.29
N ASN A 404 1.11 -18.56 5.96
CA ASN A 404 2.20 -17.95 5.20
C ASN A 404 2.28 -16.45 5.46
N LEU A 405 1.16 -15.73 5.47
CA LEU A 405 1.12 -14.31 5.82
C LEU A 405 1.79 -14.05 7.18
N ILE A 406 1.36 -14.77 8.21
CA ILE A 406 1.85 -14.55 9.58
C ILE A 406 3.32 -14.92 9.68
N LYS A 407 3.74 -16.10 9.19
CA LYS A 407 5.14 -16.54 9.23
C LYS A 407 6.08 -15.59 8.49
N ASN A 408 5.61 -15.00 7.37
CA ASN A 408 6.39 -14.07 6.58
C ASN A 408 6.65 -12.75 7.33
N TYR A 409 5.66 -12.25 8.08
CA TYR A 409 5.72 -10.90 8.64
C TYR A 409 5.74 -10.81 10.18
N ARG A 410 5.67 -11.94 10.91
CA ARG A 410 5.65 -11.91 12.39
C ARG A 410 6.92 -11.34 13.05
N ASN A 411 8.02 -11.19 12.29
CA ASN A 411 9.24 -10.55 12.75
C ASN A 411 9.31 -9.05 12.41
N SER A 412 8.43 -8.55 11.54
CA SER A 412 8.41 -7.14 11.12
C SER A 412 7.82 -6.25 12.21
N PRO A 413 8.57 -5.27 12.74
CA PRO A 413 8.09 -4.41 13.82
C PRO A 413 6.98 -3.47 13.36
N SER A 414 6.93 -3.11 12.08
CA SER A 414 5.89 -2.27 11.51
C SER A 414 4.50 -2.93 11.55
N VAL A 415 4.43 -4.26 11.42
CA VAL A 415 3.14 -4.98 11.54
C VAL A 415 2.70 -4.97 12.98
N VAL A 416 1.65 -4.21 13.27
CA VAL A 416 1.12 -4.00 14.63
C VAL A 416 -0.23 -4.68 14.86
N MET A 417 -0.89 -5.13 13.78
CA MET A 417 -2.22 -5.72 13.83
C MET A 417 -2.44 -6.66 12.65
N TRP A 418 -3.10 -7.80 12.87
CA TRP A 418 -3.59 -8.68 11.83
C TRP A 418 -5.04 -8.37 11.52
N CYS A 419 -5.40 -8.18 10.24
CA CYS A 419 -6.77 -8.01 9.79
C CYS A 419 -7.20 -9.25 9.01
N ILE A 420 -8.22 -9.96 9.50
CA ILE A 420 -8.61 -11.27 8.94
C ILE A 420 -9.69 -11.20 7.86
N GLY A 421 -10.24 -10.03 7.60
CA GLY A 421 -11.27 -9.88 6.58
C GLY A 421 -11.80 -8.46 6.45
N ASN A 422 -12.47 -8.20 5.34
CA ASN A 422 -13.14 -6.94 5.04
C ASN A 422 -14.60 -7.16 4.72
N GLU A 423 -15.53 -6.50 5.42
CA GLU A 423 -16.96 -6.45 5.10
C GLU A 423 -17.54 -7.79 4.66
N VAL A 424 -17.11 -8.87 5.32
CA VAL A 424 -17.48 -10.23 4.93
C VAL A 424 -18.96 -10.46 5.16
N SER A 425 -19.63 -11.15 4.22
CA SER A 425 -21.06 -11.40 4.32
C SER A 425 -21.43 -12.26 5.54
N GLU A 426 -20.49 -12.98 6.12
CA GLU A 426 -20.65 -13.76 7.35
C GLU A 426 -21.07 -12.92 8.55
N GLN A 427 -20.70 -11.63 8.61
CA GLN A 427 -21.08 -10.72 9.69
C GLN A 427 -22.59 -10.59 9.90
N TRP A 428 -23.37 -10.82 8.86
CA TRP A 428 -24.84 -10.77 8.90
C TRP A 428 -25.51 -12.07 9.38
N HIS A 429 -24.72 -13.15 9.54
CA HIS A 429 -25.22 -14.49 9.84
C HIS A 429 -24.66 -15.02 11.16
N PRO A 430 -25.49 -15.10 12.24
CA PRO A 430 -24.99 -15.50 13.57
C PRO A 430 -24.27 -16.85 13.61
N GLY A 431 -24.65 -17.81 12.74
CA GLY A 431 -24.00 -19.12 12.66
C GLY A 431 -22.57 -19.12 12.09
N ASP A 432 -22.17 -18.03 11.45
CA ASP A 432 -20.89 -17.91 10.75
C ASP A 432 -19.79 -17.25 11.61
N VAL A 433 -20.09 -16.81 12.82
CA VAL A 433 -19.12 -16.30 13.80
C VAL A 433 -17.96 -17.29 14.03
N LYS A 434 -18.21 -18.59 13.87
CA LYS A 434 -17.18 -19.66 13.94
C LYS A 434 -16.05 -19.49 12.91
N THR A 435 -16.32 -18.86 11.76
CA THR A 435 -15.31 -18.61 10.74
C THR A 435 -14.34 -17.52 11.20
N ALA A 436 -14.85 -16.44 11.78
CA ALA A 436 -14.02 -15.41 12.39
C ALA A 436 -13.16 -15.97 13.52
N TYR A 437 -13.76 -16.79 14.38
CA TYR A 437 -13.04 -17.46 15.47
C TYR A 437 -11.93 -18.41 14.95
N PHE A 438 -12.22 -19.17 13.90
CA PHE A 438 -11.24 -20.05 13.25
C PHE A 438 -10.02 -19.27 12.76
N LEU A 439 -10.22 -18.17 12.02
CA LEU A 439 -9.13 -17.35 11.50
C LEU A 439 -8.34 -16.64 12.61
N GLN A 440 -9.03 -16.07 13.61
CA GLN A 440 -8.39 -15.44 14.75
C GLN A 440 -7.51 -16.45 15.54
N ASN A 441 -7.98 -17.68 15.72
CA ASN A 441 -7.19 -18.71 16.39
C ASN A 441 -5.91 -19.07 15.64
N ILE A 442 -5.92 -19.04 14.31
CA ILE A 442 -4.69 -19.23 13.51
C ILE A 442 -3.69 -18.11 13.82
N CYS A 443 -4.18 -16.85 13.85
CA CYS A 443 -3.34 -15.70 14.21
C CYS A 443 -2.74 -15.86 15.61
N HIS A 444 -3.54 -16.11 16.63
CA HIS A 444 -3.08 -16.28 18.02
C HIS A 444 -2.12 -17.46 18.21
N ARG A 445 -2.33 -18.55 17.49
CA ARG A 445 -1.45 -19.73 17.53
C ARG A 445 -0.06 -19.43 16.96
N LEU A 446 0.01 -18.65 15.89
CA LEU A 446 1.25 -18.37 15.16
C LEU A 446 1.96 -17.11 15.61
N ASP A 447 1.21 -16.16 16.14
CA ASP A 447 1.71 -14.90 16.68
C ASP A 447 0.76 -14.31 17.74
N PRO A 448 0.88 -14.68 19.00
CA PRO A 448 0.06 -14.15 20.09
C PRO A 448 0.45 -12.70 20.51
N THR A 449 1.43 -12.09 19.87
CA THR A 449 1.95 -10.77 20.27
C THR A 449 1.22 -9.60 19.62
N ARG A 450 0.40 -9.84 18.61
CA ARG A 450 -0.35 -8.82 17.89
C ARG A 450 -1.85 -9.06 17.99
N PRO A 451 -2.65 -8.00 18.17
CA PRO A 451 -4.09 -8.09 18.17
C PRO A 451 -4.64 -8.41 16.77
N VAL A 452 -5.82 -9.00 16.75
CA VAL A 452 -6.57 -9.34 15.54
C VAL A 452 -7.81 -8.46 15.42
N THR A 453 -8.06 -7.96 14.22
CA THR A 453 -9.24 -7.16 13.88
C THR A 453 -9.87 -7.64 12.56
N GLN A 454 -10.97 -7.01 12.22
CA GLN A 454 -11.67 -7.13 10.95
C GLN A 454 -12.42 -5.84 10.65
N GLY A 455 -12.48 -5.43 9.37
CA GLY A 455 -13.33 -4.34 8.93
C GLY A 455 -14.80 -4.76 8.83
N MET A 456 -15.68 -4.17 9.64
CA MET A 456 -17.10 -4.53 9.72
C MET A 456 -17.97 -3.32 9.33
N ASP A 457 -18.85 -3.47 8.33
CA ASP A 457 -19.78 -2.41 7.86
C ASP A 457 -21.21 -2.57 8.36
N GLY A 458 -21.52 -3.69 9.02
CA GLY A 458 -22.84 -4.01 9.59
C GLY A 458 -22.92 -3.87 11.12
N PRO A 459 -22.74 -2.66 11.71
CA PRO A 459 -22.60 -2.51 13.17
C PRO A 459 -23.76 -3.07 13.96
N ASP A 460 -25.02 -2.88 13.50
CA ASP A 460 -26.19 -3.42 14.20
C ASP A 460 -26.18 -4.95 14.25
N ALA A 461 -25.78 -5.61 13.17
CA ALA A 461 -25.68 -7.07 13.15
C ALA A 461 -24.55 -7.57 14.05
N VAL A 462 -23.35 -7.04 13.90
CA VAL A 462 -22.16 -7.55 14.63
C VAL A 462 -22.19 -7.26 16.13
N LEU A 463 -22.89 -6.19 16.54
CA LEU A 463 -23.08 -5.88 17.96
C LEU A 463 -24.17 -6.77 18.60
N ASN A 464 -25.12 -7.31 17.82
CA ASN A 464 -26.20 -8.14 18.34
C ASN A 464 -25.94 -9.64 18.24
N ASN A 465 -25.04 -10.08 17.34
CA ASN A 465 -24.74 -11.51 17.15
C ASN A 465 -23.38 -11.95 17.74
N ASN A 466 -22.72 -11.10 18.50
CA ASN A 466 -21.41 -11.29 19.11
C ASN A 466 -20.23 -11.39 18.10
N PHE A 467 -20.43 -11.08 16.85
CA PHE A 467 -19.37 -11.17 15.85
C PHE A 467 -18.20 -10.20 16.14
N ALA A 468 -18.53 -8.96 16.52
CA ALA A 468 -17.51 -7.96 16.92
C ALA A 468 -16.85 -8.29 18.28
N ALA A 469 -17.57 -9.00 19.18
CA ALA A 469 -17.09 -9.26 20.52
C ALA A 469 -15.91 -10.27 20.57
N ILE A 470 -15.73 -11.08 19.52
CA ILE A 470 -14.62 -12.04 19.48
C ILE A 470 -13.30 -11.44 18.99
N MET A 471 -13.32 -10.30 18.32
CA MET A 471 -12.10 -9.63 17.85
C MET A 471 -11.33 -9.04 19.03
N ASP A 472 -9.99 -9.04 18.96
CA ASP A 472 -9.17 -8.34 19.97
C ASP A 472 -9.41 -6.83 19.90
N VAL A 473 -9.62 -6.31 18.67
CA VAL A 473 -9.99 -4.92 18.40
C VAL A 473 -11.22 -4.89 17.51
N ALA A 474 -12.27 -4.20 17.94
CA ALA A 474 -13.47 -4.02 17.13
C ALA A 474 -13.22 -2.95 16.05
N GLY A 475 -13.11 -3.39 14.80
CA GLY A 475 -12.92 -2.54 13.62
C GLY A 475 -14.23 -2.26 12.91
N PHE A 476 -14.53 -0.98 12.67
CA PHE A 476 -15.73 -0.58 11.95
C PHE A 476 -15.36 0.17 10.66
N ASN A 477 -16.00 -0.24 9.58
CA ASN A 477 -15.96 0.50 8.33
C ASN A 477 -17.11 1.50 8.34
N TYR A 478 -16.75 2.79 8.30
CA TYR A 478 -17.72 3.88 8.35
C TYR A 478 -18.58 3.85 9.63
N ARG A 479 -19.72 4.48 9.65
CA ARG A 479 -20.70 4.46 10.77
C ARG A 479 -20.13 4.97 12.11
N PRO A 480 -19.37 6.09 12.14
CA PRO A 480 -18.76 6.60 13.39
C PRO A 480 -19.82 6.91 14.47
N PHE A 481 -21.04 7.18 14.08
CA PHE A 481 -22.16 7.39 15.01
C PHE A 481 -22.53 6.15 15.86
N LYS A 482 -22.02 4.96 15.50
CA LYS A 482 -22.19 3.71 16.28
C LYS A 482 -21.07 3.47 17.31
N TYR A 483 -20.02 4.25 17.32
CA TYR A 483 -18.89 4.06 18.25
C TYR A 483 -19.32 4.13 19.72
N PRO A 484 -20.18 5.07 20.19
CA PRO A 484 -20.65 5.06 21.56
C PRO A 484 -21.44 3.80 21.95
N GLU A 485 -22.26 3.27 21.06
CA GLU A 485 -23.01 2.02 21.28
C GLU A 485 -22.06 0.81 21.33
N ALA A 486 -21.09 0.74 20.41
CA ALA A 486 -20.08 -0.31 20.38
C ALA A 486 -19.25 -0.33 21.65
N TYR A 487 -18.79 0.84 22.12
CA TYR A 487 -18.03 0.97 23.36
C TYR A 487 -18.81 0.44 24.58
N GLN A 488 -20.11 0.70 24.66
CA GLN A 488 -20.94 0.23 25.77
C GLN A 488 -21.21 -1.27 25.73
N LYS A 489 -21.34 -1.85 24.52
CA LYS A 489 -21.73 -3.27 24.35
C LYS A 489 -20.54 -4.22 24.32
N LEU A 490 -19.39 -3.77 23.86
CA LEU A 490 -18.28 -4.66 23.57
C LEU A 490 -17.29 -4.79 24.75
N PRO A 491 -16.80 -6.00 25.02
CA PRO A 491 -15.88 -6.25 26.14
C PRO A 491 -14.53 -5.56 25.97
N GLN A 492 -14.11 -5.27 24.73
CA GLN A 492 -12.84 -4.60 24.43
C GLN A 492 -12.81 -3.16 24.92
N GLN A 493 -13.95 -2.49 24.98
CA GLN A 493 -14.10 -1.08 25.38
C GLN A 493 -13.15 -0.12 24.62
N ILE A 494 -12.88 -0.45 23.36
CA ILE A 494 -12.18 0.35 22.36
C ILE A 494 -12.82 0.15 21.01
N VAL A 495 -12.67 1.12 20.14
CA VAL A 495 -13.12 1.04 18.73
C VAL A 495 -12.05 1.56 17.79
N LEU A 496 -12.02 1.03 16.57
CA LEU A 496 -11.12 1.45 15.50
C LEU A 496 -11.93 1.72 14.24
N GLY A 497 -11.69 2.85 13.59
CA GLY A 497 -12.16 3.10 12.22
C GLY A 497 -11.28 2.35 11.22
N THR A 498 -11.68 1.14 10.83
CA THR A 498 -10.92 0.33 9.87
C THR A 498 -11.05 0.82 8.44
N GLU A 499 -12.17 1.49 8.11
CA GLU A 499 -12.32 2.36 6.93
C GLU A 499 -13.14 3.59 7.31
N THR A 500 -12.67 4.76 6.88
CA THR A 500 -13.34 6.04 7.13
C THR A 500 -13.37 6.89 5.87
N ALA A 501 -14.25 7.87 5.83
CA ALA A 501 -14.29 8.97 4.88
C ALA A 501 -14.04 8.59 3.41
N SER A 502 -14.89 7.74 2.80
CA SER A 502 -14.95 7.59 1.33
C SER A 502 -15.44 8.89 0.69
N THR A 503 -14.63 9.92 0.78
CA THR A 503 -14.80 11.22 0.13
C THR A 503 -14.24 11.12 -1.27
N VAL A 504 -15.00 11.58 -2.27
CA VAL A 504 -14.60 11.56 -3.67
C VAL A 504 -14.17 12.95 -4.12
N SER A 505 -13.07 13.05 -4.86
CA SER A 505 -12.59 14.28 -5.47
C SER A 505 -11.67 14.03 -6.65
N SER A 506 -11.66 14.93 -7.61
CA SER A 506 -10.72 15.01 -8.72
C SER A 506 -9.82 16.23 -8.55
N ARG A 507 -8.51 16.05 -8.75
CA ARG A 507 -7.54 17.14 -8.60
C ARG A 507 -7.81 18.28 -9.57
N GLY A 508 -7.96 19.50 -9.01
CA GLY A 508 -8.15 20.72 -9.79
C GLY A 508 -9.53 20.92 -10.40
N VAL A 509 -10.49 20.03 -10.15
CA VAL A 509 -11.88 20.13 -10.63
C VAL A 509 -12.74 20.78 -9.55
N TYR A 510 -13.54 21.77 -9.90
CA TYR A 510 -14.43 22.44 -8.95
C TYR A 510 -15.83 22.58 -9.52
N LYS A 511 -16.83 22.13 -8.76
CA LYS A 511 -18.25 22.17 -9.15
C LYS A 511 -18.99 23.26 -8.37
N PHE A 512 -19.92 23.92 -9.03
CA PHE A 512 -20.71 25.02 -8.47
C PHE A 512 -22.21 24.78 -8.65
N PRO A 513 -23.09 25.18 -7.72
CA PRO A 513 -22.76 25.73 -6.40
C PRO A 513 -22.06 24.69 -5.50
N VAL A 514 -21.27 25.20 -4.53
CA VAL A 514 -20.57 24.34 -3.55
C VAL A 514 -21.57 23.87 -2.51
N GLU A 515 -21.90 22.59 -2.54
CA GLU A 515 -22.86 21.93 -1.65
C GLU A 515 -22.33 20.57 -1.23
N ARG A 516 -22.64 20.15 -0.02
CA ARG A 516 -22.37 18.77 0.44
C ARG A 516 -23.32 17.81 -0.27
N LYS A 517 -22.75 16.82 -0.96
CA LYS A 517 -23.54 15.85 -1.76
C LYS A 517 -23.01 14.42 -1.57
N ALA A 518 -23.97 13.50 -1.45
CA ALA A 518 -23.66 12.07 -1.55
C ALA A 518 -23.92 11.57 -2.98
N MET A 519 -23.02 10.76 -3.53
CA MET A 519 -23.13 10.11 -4.85
C MET A 519 -23.41 11.09 -6.00
N ALA A 520 -22.78 12.29 -5.97
CA ALA A 520 -22.93 13.25 -7.05
C ALA A 520 -22.23 12.74 -8.33
N THR A 521 -22.91 12.91 -9.46
CA THR A 521 -22.38 12.56 -10.79
C THR A 521 -22.45 13.76 -11.72
N TYR A 522 -21.48 13.87 -12.65
CA TYR A 522 -21.35 14.93 -13.62
C TYR A 522 -20.97 14.37 -15.00
N ASP A 523 -21.31 15.10 -16.06
CA ASP A 523 -21.11 14.65 -17.45
C ASP A 523 -19.62 14.43 -17.81
N ASP A 524 -18.71 15.09 -17.10
CA ASP A 524 -17.25 14.93 -17.29
C ASP A 524 -16.65 13.77 -16.48
N HIS A 525 -17.46 13.00 -15.78
CA HIS A 525 -17.06 11.90 -14.91
C HIS A 525 -16.00 12.29 -13.84
N GLN A 526 -16.04 13.52 -13.34
CA GLN A 526 -15.15 14.03 -12.30
C GLN A 526 -15.94 14.44 -11.08
N ALA A 527 -15.30 14.48 -9.91
CA ALA A 527 -15.87 14.93 -8.64
C ALA A 527 -15.25 16.25 -8.19
N SER A 528 -15.98 17.01 -7.34
CA SER A 528 -15.53 18.32 -6.88
C SER A 528 -14.32 18.26 -5.94
N GLY A 529 -13.27 19.01 -6.24
CA GLY A 529 -12.08 19.20 -5.38
C GLY A 529 -12.32 20.02 -4.11
N TYR A 530 -13.52 20.53 -3.90
CA TYR A 530 -13.88 21.19 -2.64
C TYR A 530 -13.98 20.24 -1.44
N ASP A 531 -13.83 18.91 -1.65
CA ASP A 531 -13.96 17.88 -0.63
C ASP A 531 -15.30 17.94 0.13
N VAL A 532 -16.37 18.08 -0.63
CA VAL A 532 -17.76 18.17 -0.12
C VAL A 532 -18.64 17.04 -0.66
N GLU A 533 -18.08 16.13 -1.43
CA GLU A 533 -18.76 15.00 -2.05
C GLU A 533 -18.25 13.68 -1.44
N HIS A 534 -19.17 12.76 -1.15
CA HIS A 534 -18.85 11.49 -0.51
C HIS A 534 -19.78 10.36 -1.01
N CYS A 535 -19.43 9.13 -0.73
CA CYS A 535 -20.27 7.96 -1.01
C CYS A 535 -21.50 7.90 -0.11
N GLY A 536 -22.54 7.22 -0.55
CA GLY A 536 -23.81 7.08 0.20
C GLY A 536 -23.65 6.38 1.54
N TRP A 537 -22.66 5.50 1.68
CA TRP A 537 -22.34 4.77 2.91
C TRP A 537 -21.38 5.53 3.85
N SER A 538 -20.88 6.70 3.46
CA SER A 538 -19.78 7.41 4.10
C SER A 538 -20.11 8.86 4.44
N ASN A 539 -19.10 9.62 4.78
CA ASN A 539 -19.16 10.99 5.30
C ASN A 539 -17.92 11.79 4.86
N LEU A 540 -17.82 13.04 5.30
CA LEU A 540 -16.64 13.88 5.09
C LEU A 540 -15.57 13.61 6.18
N PRO A 541 -14.29 13.93 5.95
CA PRO A 541 -13.19 13.65 6.88
C PRO A 541 -13.43 14.21 8.30
N GLU A 542 -13.99 15.38 8.41
CA GLU A 542 -14.20 16.05 9.70
C GLU A 542 -15.24 15.33 10.57
N ASP A 543 -16.16 14.60 9.94
CA ASP A 543 -17.12 13.78 10.68
C ASP A 543 -16.43 12.65 11.44
N ASP A 544 -15.31 12.14 10.92
CA ASP A 544 -14.45 11.13 11.57
C ASP A 544 -13.46 11.78 12.54
N PHE A 545 -12.84 12.90 12.18
CA PHE A 545 -11.90 13.61 13.06
C PHE A 545 -12.51 13.92 14.42
N ILE A 546 -13.75 14.45 14.45
CA ILE A 546 -14.48 14.74 15.70
C ILE A 546 -14.61 13.49 16.59
N GLN A 547 -14.93 12.33 15.99
CA GLN A 547 -15.08 11.09 16.76
C GLN A 547 -13.74 10.66 17.38
N HIS A 548 -12.65 10.77 16.60
CA HIS A 548 -11.33 10.35 17.06
C HIS A 548 -10.75 11.29 18.12
N GLU A 549 -11.09 12.57 18.07
CA GLU A 549 -10.65 13.55 19.08
C GLU A 549 -11.50 13.50 20.35
N ASP A 550 -12.82 13.43 20.22
CA ASP A 550 -13.75 13.59 21.35
C ASP A 550 -14.04 12.26 22.08
N LEU A 551 -13.74 11.09 21.45
CA LEU A 551 -13.95 9.76 22.06
C LEU A 551 -12.60 9.12 22.48
N PRO A 552 -12.23 9.14 23.75
CA PRO A 552 -10.91 8.67 24.22
C PRO A 552 -10.67 7.17 24.01
N TYR A 553 -11.71 6.39 23.79
CA TYR A 553 -11.67 4.96 23.50
C TYR A 553 -11.58 4.65 21.98
N CYS A 554 -11.63 5.67 21.13
CA CYS A 554 -11.37 5.52 19.70
C CYS A 554 -9.86 5.55 19.46
N ILE A 555 -9.30 4.47 18.90
CA ILE A 555 -7.85 4.32 18.74
C ILE A 555 -7.32 4.83 17.40
N GLY A 556 -8.17 5.44 16.59
CA GLY A 556 -7.82 6.08 15.33
C GLY A 556 -8.58 5.53 14.13
N GLU A 557 -8.05 5.83 12.94
CA GLU A 557 -8.71 5.59 11.67
C GLU A 557 -7.77 5.09 10.58
N PHE A 558 -8.38 4.48 9.53
CA PHE A 558 -7.76 4.19 8.25
C PHE A 558 -8.65 4.73 7.14
N VAL A 559 -8.22 5.82 6.52
CA VAL A 559 -9.02 6.55 5.51
C VAL A 559 -9.10 5.78 4.21
N TRP A 560 -10.26 5.72 3.58
CA TRP A 560 -10.48 5.19 2.24
C TRP A 560 -10.38 6.31 1.19
N THR A 561 -9.22 6.51 0.45
CA THR A 561 -7.94 5.82 0.51
C THR A 561 -6.77 6.82 0.51
N GLY A 562 -5.55 6.35 0.76
CA GLY A 562 -4.35 7.18 0.64
C GLY A 562 -4.10 7.64 -0.79
N PHE A 563 -4.18 6.73 -1.75
CA PHE A 563 -3.99 6.99 -3.18
C PHE A 563 -5.22 6.56 -3.97
N ASP A 564 -5.49 7.24 -5.08
CA ASP A 564 -6.33 6.67 -6.11
C ASP A 564 -5.67 5.40 -6.64
N TYR A 565 -6.48 4.43 -7.00
CA TYR A 565 -6.08 3.13 -7.51
C TYR A 565 -6.90 2.75 -8.73
N LEU A 566 -6.39 1.83 -9.52
CA LEU A 566 -7.11 1.30 -10.68
C LEU A 566 -8.30 0.47 -10.23
N GLY A 567 -9.46 0.72 -10.84
CA GLY A 567 -10.73 0.12 -10.48
C GLY A 567 -11.58 0.95 -9.52
N GLU A 568 -12.72 0.43 -9.15
CA GLU A 568 -13.74 1.04 -8.29
C GLU A 568 -14.05 2.52 -8.60
N PRO A 569 -14.49 2.86 -9.81
CA PRO A 569 -14.69 4.25 -10.23
C PRO A 569 -15.99 4.87 -9.66
N THR A 570 -16.26 4.71 -8.38
CA THR A 570 -17.43 5.29 -7.70
C THR A 570 -17.40 6.82 -7.79
N PRO A 571 -18.51 7.46 -8.17
CA PRO A 571 -19.86 6.97 -8.43
C PRO A 571 -20.15 6.53 -9.88
N TYR A 572 -19.12 6.40 -10.72
CA TYR A 572 -19.23 6.23 -12.18
C TYR A 572 -19.17 4.78 -12.67
N TYR A 573 -19.56 3.79 -11.88
CA TYR A 573 -19.54 2.36 -12.26
C TYR A 573 -20.29 2.02 -13.54
N THR A 574 -21.37 2.74 -13.83
CA THR A 574 -22.21 2.52 -15.02
C THR A 574 -21.85 3.47 -16.17
N ASN A 575 -20.80 4.26 -15.99
CA ASN A 575 -20.36 5.25 -16.95
C ASN A 575 -18.97 4.90 -17.51
N TRP A 576 -18.76 5.19 -18.80
CA TRP A 576 -17.48 4.98 -19.45
C TRP A 576 -17.13 6.19 -20.33
N PRO A 577 -15.84 6.62 -20.34
CA PRO A 577 -14.71 6.03 -19.64
C PRO A 577 -14.67 6.43 -18.15
N SER A 578 -14.40 5.45 -17.29
CA SER A 578 -14.13 5.62 -15.87
C SER A 578 -13.47 4.33 -15.35
N HIS A 579 -12.20 4.37 -14.99
CA HIS A 579 -11.40 3.16 -14.74
C HIS A 579 -10.54 3.24 -13.47
N SER A 580 -10.57 4.36 -12.76
CA SER A 580 -9.81 4.59 -11.53
C SER A 580 -10.73 5.12 -10.45
N SER A 581 -10.38 4.86 -9.20
CA SER A 581 -11.07 5.42 -8.05
C SER A 581 -10.90 6.94 -7.98
N LEU A 582 -11.80 7.60 -7.24
CA LEU A 582 -11.75 9.03 -6.90
C LEU A 582 -11.57 9.24 -5.38
N PHE A 583 -11.35 8.15 -4.63
CA PHE A 583 -11.24 8.16 -3.18
C PHE A 583 -9.92 8.70 -2.65
N GLY A 584 -8.85 8.59 -3.43
CA GLY A 584 -7.49 8.90 -3.01
C GLY A 584 -7.35 10.33 -2.46
N ILE A 585 -6.61 10.46 -1.36
CA ILE A 585 -6.10 11.74 -0.87
C ILE A 585 -5.06 12.29 -1.86
N VAL A 586 -4.36 11.39 -2.52
CA VAL A 586 -3.40 11.62 -3.60
C VAL A 586 -3.94 10.97 -4.87
N ASP A 587 -3.80 11.61 -6.03
CA ASP A 587 -4.31 11.06 -7.28
C ASP A 587 -3.47 9.88 -7.82
N LEU A 588 -3.93 9.25 -8.91
CA LEU A 588 -3.26 8.09 -9.53
C LEU A 588 -1.84 8.42 -10.05
N ALA A 589 -1.55 9.68 -10.33
CA ALA A 589 -0.21 10.16 -10.72
C ALA A 589 0.71 10.39 -9.51
N GLY A 590 0.21 10.21 -8.29
CA GLY A 590 0.91 10.50 -7.06
C GLY A 590 1.07 11.99 -6.81
N ILE A 591 0.10 12.80 -7.26
CA ILE A 591 0.04 14.24 -7.02
C ILE A 591 -1.04 14.50 -5.94
N PRO A 592 -0.72 15.25 -4.87
CA PRO A 592 -1.68 15.60 -3.84
C PRO A 592 -2.94 16.30 -4.40
N LYS A 593 -4.13 15.87 -3.94
CA LYS A 593 -5.38 16.60 -4.10
C LYS A 593 -5.53 17.63 -2.98
N ASP A 594 -6.54 18.51 -3.05
CA ASP A 594 -6.73 19.54 -2.00
C ASP A 594 -6.90 18.90 -0.62
N ARG A 595 -7.60 17.77 -0.53
CA ARG A 595 -7.83 17.01 0.71
C ARG A 595 -6.53 16.54 1.40
N TYR A 596 -5.44 16.37 0.69
CA TYR A 596 -4.13 16.08 1.27
C TYR A 596 -3.75 17.15 2.31
N TYR A 597 -3.99 18.41 1.99
CA TYR A 597 -3.66 19.52 2.89
C TYR A 597 -4.63 19.64 4.07
N LEU A 598 -5.88 19.17 3.93
CA LEU A 598 -6.79 19.04 5.06
C LEU A 598 -6.25 18.03 6.08
N TYR A 599 -5.89 16.82 5.64
CA TYR A 599 -5.28 15.80 6.49
C TYR A 599 -3.94 16.28 7.06
N ARG A 600 -3.07 16.89 6.24
CA ARG A 600 -1.79 17.42 6.68
C ARG A 600 -1.94 18.49 7.76
N SER A 601 -2.89 19.38 7.62
CA SER A 601 -3.15 20.43 8.62
C SER A 601 -3.63 19.88 9.97
N HIS A 602 -4.20 18.66 9.97
CA HIS A 602 -4.71 18.00 11.17
C HIS A 602 -3.73 16.96 11.73
N TRP A 603 -3.07 16.19 10.87
CA TRP A 603 -2.22 15.07 11.29
C TRP A 603 -0.76 15.45 11.52
N ASN A 604 -0.26 16.50 10.85
CA ASN A 604 1.13 16.96 10.95
C ASN A 604 1.21 18.37 11.59
N PRO A 605 1.16 18.47 12.92
CA PRO A 605 1.22 19.78 13.59
C PRO A 605 2.62 20.43 13.53
N GLU A 606 3.67 19.64 13.25
CA GLU A 606 5.07 20.11 13.24
C GLU A 606 5.38 20.96 11.99
N ALA A 607 4.69 20.72 10.88
CA ALA A 607 4.88 21.45 9.63
C ALA A 607 3.76 22.46 9.42
N SER A 608 4.10 23.73 9.15
CA SER A 608 3.11 24.72 8.76
C SER A 608 2.36 24.26 7.49
N THR A 609 1.06 24.33 7.55
CA THR A 609 0.15 24.07 6.44
C THR A 609 -0.75 25.28 6.25
N LEU A 610 -0.71 25.88 5.05
CA LEU A 610 -1.59 26.95 4.64
C LEU A 610 -1.93 26.76 3.16
N HIS A 611 -3.05 26.11 2.88
CA HIS A 611 -3.48 25.74 1.53
C HIS A 611 -4.79 26.43 1.17
N ILE A 612 -4.82 27.05 -0.01
CA ILE A 612 -5.97 27.76 -0.54
C ILE A 612 -6.60 26.92 -1.65
N LEU A 613 -7.91 26.72 -1.58
CA LEU A 613 -8.71 26.19 -2.67
C LEU A 613 -9.96 27.05 -2.92
N PRO A 614 -10.41 27.12 -4.16
CA PRO A 614 -9.92 26.50 -5.38
C PRO A 614 -8.69 27.24 -5.96
N HIS A 615 -8.11 26.73 -7.06
CA HIS A 615 -7.29 27.59 -7.92
C HIS A 615 -8.10 28.81 -8.35
N TRP A 616 -7.42 29.92 -8.70
CA TRP A 616 -8.13 31.17 -8.99
C TRP A 616 -8.10 31.54 -10.48
N THR A 617 -8.52 30.57 -11.33
CA THR A 617 -8.58 30.73 -12.80
C THR A 617 -9.90 30.16 -13.30
N PHE A 618 -10.91 31.03 -13.50
CA PHE A 618 -12.26 30.64 -13.91
C PHE A 618 -12.78 31.62 -14.95
N PRO A 619 -12.21 31.66 -16.18
CA PRO A 619 -12.64 32.57 -17.20
C PRO A 619 -14.14 32.40 -17.51
N GLY A 620 -14.86 33.53 -17.54
CA GLY A 620 -16.31 33.56 -17.80
C GLY A 620 -17.19 33.43 -16.54
N ARG A 621 -16.57 33.31 -15.34
CA ARG A 621 -17.32 33.31 -14.06
C ARG A 621 -17.18 34.63 -13.27
N GLU A 622 -16.71 35.69 -13.91
CA GLU A 622 -16.49 37.00 -13.26
C GLU A 622 -17.76 37.48 -12.55
N GLY A 623 -17.65 37.77 -11.26
CA GLY A 623 -18.75 38.18 -10.39
C GLY A 623 -19.63 37.07 -9.85
N GLU A 624 -19.45 35.83 -10.27
CA GLU A 624 -20.18 34.68 -9.72
C GLU A 624 -19.64 34.24 -8.35
N VAL A 625 -20.53 33.71 -7.53
CA VAL A 625 -20.15 33.14 -6.21
C VAL A 625 -19.19 31.97 -6.41
N THR A 626 -18.01 32.14 -5.83
CA THR A 626 -16.89 31.18 -5.88
C THR A 626 -16.31 31.09 -4.47
N PRO A 627 -16.80 30.18 -3.64
CA PRO A 627 -16.31 29.99 -2.27
C PRO A 627 -14.80 29.74 -2.23
N VAL A 628 -14.15 30.28 -1.18
CA VAL A 628 -12.74 29.98 -0.89
C VAL A 628 -12.66 29.22 0.43
N PHE A 629 -12.00 28.06 0.41
CA PHE A 629 -11.66 27.30 1.60
C PHE A 629 -10.17 27.39 1.86
N VAL A 630 -9.80 27.30 3.12
CA VAL A 630 -8.40 27.30 3.56
C VAL A 630 -8.20 26.16 4.54
N TYR A 631 -7.26 25.27 4.21
CA TYR A 631 -6.80 24.18 5.08
C TYR A 631 -5.51 24.63 5.76
N THR A 632 -5.54 24.73 7.07
CA THR A 632 -4.39 25.20 7.85
C THR A 632 -4.38 24.59 9.25
N ASN A 633 -3.19 24.41 9.82
CA ASN A 633 -3.03 24.09 11.24
C ASN A 633 -3.07 25.33 12.15
N HIS A 634 -3.12 26.53 11.58
CA HIS A 634 -3.30 27.77 12.36
C HIS A 634 -4.78 27.98 12.75
N PRO A 635 -5.04 28.64 13.91
CA PRO A 635 -6.40 28.79 14.41
C PRO A 635 -7.27 29.79 13.65
N GLU A 636 -6.66 30.75 12.94
CA GLU A 636 -7.35 31.87 12.30
C GLU A 636 -6.63 32.29 11.02
N ALA A 637 -7.38 32.78 10.03
CA ALA A 637 -6.81 33.43 8.86
C ALA A 637 -7.71 34.54 8.31
N GLU A 638 -7.11 35.48 7.57
CA GLU A 638 -7.79 36.52 6.83
C GLU A 638 -7.57 36.33 5.32
N LEU A 639 -8.67 36.44 4.57
CA LEU A 639 -8.67 36.29 3.13
C LEU A 639 -8.70 37.68 2.46
N PHE A 640 -7.90 37.83 1.41
CA PHE A 640 -7.87 39.02 0.56
C PHE A 640 -8.08 38.61 -0.90
N ILE A 641 -8.96 39.31 -1.60
CA ILE A 641 -9.09 39.22 -3.07
C ILE A 641 -8.67 40.55 -3.65
N ASN A 642 -7.65 40.57 -4.50
CA ASN A 642 -7.03 41.74 -5.08
C ASN A 642 -6.70 42.84 -4.04
N GLY A 643 -6.22 42.40 -2.87
CA GLY A 643 -5.87 43.27 -1.74
C GLY A 643 -7.04 43.75 -0.89
N VAL A 644 -8.28 43.40 -1.24
CA VAL A 644 -9.48 43.74 -0.48
C VAL A 644 -9.81 42.61 0.48
N SER A 645 -9.84 42.92 1.79
CA SER A 645 -10.17 41.95 2.85
C SER A 645 -11.60 41.41 2.68
N GLN A 646 -11.71 40.11 2.74
CA GLN A 646 -12.98 39.37 2.82
C GLN A 646 -13.33 38.98 4.27
N GLY A 647 -12.58 39.56 5.22
CA GLY A 647 -12.72 39.35 6.67
C GLY A 647 -11.96 38.10 7.17
N ARG A 648 -11.85 38.04 8.50
CA ARG A 648 -11.19 36.94 9.21
C ARG A 648 -12.16 35.79 9.48
N ARG A 649 -11.64 34.59 9.47
CA ARG A 649 -12.32 33.38 9.95
C ARG A 649 -11.44 32.67 10.97
N LYS A 650 -12.10 32.14 12.00
CA LYS A 650 -11.47 31.38 13.09
C LYS A 650 -12.10 30.01 13.15
N LYS A 651 -11.29 29.00 13.45
CA LYS A 651 -11.78 27.63 13.72
C LYS A 651 -12.69 27.63 14.94
N ASP A 652 -13.84 26.96 14.85
CA ASP A 652 -14.79 26.85 15.93
C ASP A 652 -14.56 25.57 16.74
N LEU A 653 -13.72 25.65 17.75
CA LEU A 653 -13.40 24.55 18.64
C LEU A 653 -14.55 24.15 19.59
N SER A 654 -15.65 24.90 19.64
CA SER A 654 -16.83 24.55 20.42
C SER A 654 -17.71 23.50 19.73
N VAL A 655 -17.49 23.26 18.44
CA VAL A 655 -18.17 22.19 17.69
C VAL A 655 -17.67 20.85 18.18
N GLY A 656 -18.53 20.06 18.78
CA GLY A 656 -18.24 18.72 19.28
C GLY A 656 -19.09 17.64 18.61
N ILE A 657 -19.05 16.42 19.16
CA ILE A 657 -19.90 15.32 18.73
C ILE A 657 -21.38 15.73 18.88
N ASP A 658 -22.10 15.78 17.76
CA ASP A 658 -23.56 15.84 17.81
C ASP A 658 -24.09 14.44 18.04
N SER A 659 -24.83 14.22 19.14
CA SER A 659 -25.48 12.95 19.46
C SER A 659 -26.59 12.58 18.45
N SER A 660 -27.08 13.53 17.68
CA SER A 660 -28.05 13.31 16.60
C SER A 660 -27.34 13.35 15.24
N TYR A 661 -27.03 12.18 14.68
CA TYR A 661 -26.58 12.03 13.29
C TYR A 661 -27.78 12.23 12.36
N THR A 662 -28.32 13.43 12.37
CA THR A 662 -29.51 13.77 11.59
C THR A 662 -29.13 14.07 10.12
N GLU A 663 -30.08 13.86 9.21
CA GLU A 663 -29.93 14.24 7.81
C GLU A 663 -29.58 15.73 7.65
N ALA A 664 -30.11 16.59 8.55
CA ALA A 664 -29.78 18.02 8.58
C ALA A 664 -28.30 18.27 8.93
N ALA A 665 -27.75 17.53 9.91
CA ALA A 665 -26.34 17.64 10.28
C ALA A 665 -25.40 17.16 9.15
N GLN A 666 -25.82 16.12 8.41
CA GLN A 666 -25.07 15.64 7.24
C GLN A 666 -25.08 16.60 6.05
N LYS A 667 -26.08 17.50 5.94
CA LYS A 667 -26.17 18.50 4.87
C LYS A 667 -25.53 19.85 5.24
N SER A 668 -25.21 20.07 6.50
CA SER A 668 -24.63 21.33 6.97
C SER A 668 -23.10 21.28 6.96
N PHE A 669 -22.45 22.47 7.00
CA PHE A 669 -21.00 22.61 7.15
C PHE A 669 -20.59 22.94 8.60
N GLU A 670 -21.43 22.67 9.60
CA GLU A 670 -21.15 23.06 10.99
C GLU A 670 -19.91 22.35 11.54
N ARG A 671 -19.77 21.02 11.30
CA ARG A 671 -18.61 20.25 11.75
C ARG A 671 -17.31 20.68 11.07
N GLN A 672 -17.40 21.08 9.81
CA GLN A 672 -16.26 21.54 9.01
C GLN A 672 -15.64 22.82 9.60
N LYS A 673 -16.42 23.67 10.29
CA LYS A 673 -15.92 24.89 10.94
C LYS A 673 -14.85 24.65 12.01
N ARG A 674 -14.78 23.44 12.60
CA ARG A 674 -13.74 23.07 13.57
C ARG A 674 -12.38 22.88 12.89
N TYR A 675 -12.34 22.53 11.60
CA TYR A 675 -11.13 22.11 10.91
C TYR A 675 -10.75 22.96 9.72
N ARG A 676 -11.71 23.50 8.96
CA ARG A 676 -11.45 24.33 7.78
C ARG A 676 -12.02 25.74 7.95
N LEU A 677 -11.35 26.71 7.31
CA LEU A 677 -11.82 28.09 7.24
C LEU A 677 -12.53 28.29 5.91
N MET A 678 -13.74 28.82 5.91
CA MET A 678 -14.61 28.89 4.73
C MET A 678 -15.20 30.30 4.54
N TRP A 679 -15.03 30.83 3.33
CA TRP A 679 -15.66 32.05 2.84
C TRP A 679 -16.64 31.68 1.73
N MET A 680 -17.91 31.51 2.05
CA MET A 680 -18.93 30.89 1.18
C MET A 680 -19.51 31.86 0.13
N ASP A 681 -19.37 33.17 0.31
CA ASP A 681 -20.02 34.24 -0.46
C ASP A 681 -19.03 35.06 -1.29
N THR A 682 -17.75 34.67 -1.31
CA THR A 682 -16.76 35.31 -2.17
C THR A 682 -17.14 35.20 -3.63
N ARG A 683 -16.76 36.26 -4.42
CA ARG A 683 -17.04 36.28 -5.85
C ARG A 683 -15.74 36.25 -6.63
N TYR A 684 -15.77 35.53 -7.74
CA TYR A 684 -14.60 35.44 -8.61
C TYR A 684 -14.33 36.81 -9.28
N GLU A 685 -13.13 37.30 -9.07
CA GLU A 685 -12.52 38.40 -9.81
C GLU A 685 -11.10 37.96 -10.21
N PRO A 686 -10.74 38.07 -11.51
CA PRO A 686 -9.36 37.73 -11.93
C PRO A 686 -8.33 38.55 -11.15
N GLY A 687 -7.25 37.93 -10.74
CA GLY A 687 -6.19 38.55 -9.96
C GLY A 687 -5.59 37.66 -8.90
N THR A 688 -5.47 38.18 -7.70
CA THR A 688 -4.74 37.48 -6.61
C THR A 688 -5.65 37.19 -5.44
N VAL A 689 -5.60 35.94 -4.94
CA VAL A 689 -6.15 35.53 -3.64
C VAL A 689 -4.99 35.33 -2.69
N THR A 690 -4.97 36.12 -1.60
CA THR A 690 -3.94 36.03 -0.55
C THR A 690 -4.60 35.65 0.77
N VAL A 691 -4.00 34.77 1.50
CA VAL A 691 -4.41 34.37 2.86
C VAL A 691 -3.27 34.63 3.81
N VAL A 692 -3.56 35.32 4.89
CA VAL A 692 -2.64 35.56 6.01
C VAL A 692 -3.15 34.75 7.19
N ALA A 693 -2.34 33.81 7.70
CA ALA A 693 -2.64 33.02 8.88
C ALA A 693 -2.12 33.71 10.15
N TYR A 694 -2.84 33.53 11.25
CA TYR A 694 -2.53 34.12 12.54
C TYR A 694 -2.43 33.06 13.63
N ASP A 695 -1.55 33.29 14.59
CA ASP A 695 -1.49 32.53 15.82
C ASP A 695 -2.63 32.85 16.79
N ALA A 696 -2.66 32.15 17.94
CA ALA A 696 -3.68 32.41 18.96
C ALA A 696 -3.61 33.81 19.62
N ALA A 697 -2.48 34.50 19.46
CA ALA A 697 -2.30 35.89 19.93
C ALA A 697 -2.72 36.92 18.87
N GLY A 698 -3.09 36.45 17.64
CA GLY A 698 -3.47 37.32 16.53
C GLY A 698 -2.28 37.89 15.77
N THR A 699 -1.08 37.30 15.91
CA THR A 699 0.12 37.68 15.18
C THR A 699 0.15 36.97 13.82
N PRO A 700 0.46 37.66 12.70
CA PRO A 700 0.66 36.98 11.41
C PRO A 700 1.85 36.00 11.47
N VAL A 701 1.64 34.77 11.04
CA VAL A 701 2.65 33.67 11.11
C VAL A 701 2.95 33.03 9.77
N ASP A 702 2.02 33.08 8.82
CA ASP A 702 2.21 32.48 7.49
C ASP A 702 1.37 33.22 6.43
N THR A 703 1.78 33.15 5.17
CA THR A 703 1.07 33.77 4.05
C THR A 703 1.14 32.86 2.83
N ALA A 704 -0.02 32.61 2.23
CA ALA A 704 -0.14 31.87 0.98
C ALA A 704 -0.87 32.72 -0.08
N GLU A 705 -0.59 32.41 -1.35
CA GLU A 705 -1.17 33.14 -2.48
C GLU A 705 -1.46 32.20 -3.65
N VAL A 706 -2.60 32.39 -4.29
CA VAL A 706 -2.93 31.81 -5.61
C VAL A 706 -3.33 32.93 -6.55
N ARG A 707 -2.98 32.81 -7.84
CA ARG A 707 -3.23 33.86 -8.85
C ARG A 707 -3.98 33.28 -10.04
N THR A 708 -4.78 34.11 -10.65
CA THR A 708 -5.35 33.83 -11.98
C THR A 708 -4.21 33.67 -12.98
N ALA A 709 -4.13 32.49 -13.57
CA ALA A 709 -3.11 32.20 -14.56
C ALA A 709 -3.36 32.89 -15.89
N GLY A 710 -2.29 33.31 -16.51
CA GLY A 710 -2.28 33.79 -17.89
C GLY A 710 -2.28 32.63 -18.90
N LYS A 711 -1.93 32.91 -20.14
CA LYS A 711 -1.81 31.88 -21.18
C LYS A 711 -0.64 30.94 -20.88
N PRO A 712 -0.77 29.62 -21.16
CA PRO A 712 0.32 28.68 -21.07
C PRO A 712 1.58 29.17 -21.79
N HIS A 713 2.75 29.13 -21.13
CA HIS A 713 3.99 29.69 -21.66
C HIS A 713 5.14 28.70 -21.70
N HIS A 714 5.38 27.97 -20.61
CA HIS A 714 6.47 26.99 -20.56
C HIS A 714 6.16 25.83 -19.63
N LEU A 715 6.83 24.70 -19.88
CA LEU A 715 6.83 23.55 -18.99
C LEU A 715 7.82 23.75 -17.86
N VAL A 716 7.51 23.20 -16.69
CA VAL A 716 8.41 23.08 -15.53
C VAL A 716 8.47 21.60 -15.16
N VAL A 717 9.68 21.08 -14.89
CA VAL A 717 9.91 19.70 -14.50
C VAL A 717 10.65 19.64 -13.18
N THR A 718 10.18 18.78 -12.26
CA THR A 718 10.76 18.58 -10.94
C THR A 718 10.84 17.09 -10.64
N ALA A 719 11.98 16.60 -10.16
CA ALA A 719 12.13 15.22 -9.76
C ALA A 719 11.83 15.02 -8.27
N ASP A 720 11.46 13.81 -7.89
CA ASP A 720 11.13 13.46 -6.50
C ASP A 720 12.36 13.34 -5.59
N ARG A 721 13.56 13.19 -6.17
CA ARG A 721 14.84 13.03 -5.47
C ARG A 721 16.01 13.61 -6.29
N ASP A 722 17.14 13.85 -5.63
CA ASP A 722 18.35 14.40 -6.26
C ASP A 722 19.32 13.31 -6.77
N SER A 723 19.23 12.08 -6.25
CA SER A 723 20.11 10.96 -6.60
C SER A 723 19.36 9.64 -6.71
N TYR A 724 19.86 8.77 -7.57
CA TYR A 724 19.27 7.47 -7.91
C TYR A 724 20.32 6.39 -7.93
N VAL A 725 19.91 5.13 -7.73
CA VAL A 725 20.79 3.95 -7.80
C VAL A 725 20.81 3.41 -9.21
N ALA A 726 22.01 3.13 -9.75
CA ALA A 726 22.19 2.54 -11.09
C ALA A 726 22.09 1.01 -11.02
N ASP A 727 20.95 0.47 -10.63
CA ASP A 727 20.67 -0.96 -10.46
C ASP A 727 19.70 -1.54 -11.52
N GLY A 728 19.23 -0.70 -12.44
CA GLY A 728 18.24 -1.07 -13.43
C GLY A 728 16.82 -1.21 -12.89
N ARG A 729 16.56 -0.85 -11.62
CA ARG A 729 15.27 -0.99 -10.92
C ARG A 729 14.80 0.32 -10.31
N ASP A 730 15.70 1.17 -9.88
CA ASP A 730 15.36 2.45 -9.26
C ASP A 730 14.65 3.38 -10.28
N MET A 731 13.75 4.21 -9.79
CA MET A 731 12.89 5.05 -10.62
C MET A 731 12.89 6.50 -10.14
N ALA A 732 12.96 7.42 -11.10
CA ALA A 732 12.72 8.84 -10.90
C ALA A 732 11.29 9.18 -11.26
N PHE A 733 10.58 9.85 -10.36
CA PHE A 733 9.23 10.38 -10.60
C PHE A 733 9.33 11.87 -10.87
N ILE A 734 9.01 12.27 -12.09
CA ILE A 734 9.19 13.63 -12.57
C ILE A 734 7.83 14.28 -12.75
N ASN A 735 7.50 15.25 -11.89
CA ASN A 735 6.31 16.07 -12.06
C ASN A 735 6.54 17.06 -13.19
N VAL A 736 5.59 17.14 -14.12
CA VAL A 736 5.58 18.05 -15.26
C VAL A 736 4.38 18.97 -15.12
N LYS A 737 4.65 20.28 -15.10
CA LYS A 737 3.63 21.33 -15.01
C LYS A 737 3.73 22.25 -16.21
N VAL A 738 2.59 22.80 -16.64
CA VAL A 738 2.57 23.95 -17.55
C VAL A 738 2.22 25.20 -16.75
N VAL A 739 3.01 26.24 -16.94
CA VAL A 739 2.84 27.51 -16.25
C VAL A 739 2.78 28.68 -17.25
N ASP A 740 2.20 29.80 -16.83
CA ASP A 740 2.20 31.03 -17.57
C ASP A 740 3.59 31.72 -17.54
N LYS A 741 3.69 32.96 -18.09
CA LYS A 741 4.96 33.70 -18.11
C LYS A 741 5.45 34.09 -16.70
N ASP A 742 4.56 34.20 -15.72
CA ASP A 742 4.83 34.63 -14.35
C ASP A 742 5.02 33.41 -13.40
N GLY A 743 4.92 32.18 -13.91
CA GLY A 743 5.13 30.95 -13.17
C GLY A 743 3.86 30.38 -12.50
N ASN A 744 2.68 30.93 -12.76
CA ASN A 744 1.44 30.42 -12.23
C ASN A 744 0.99 29.17 -12.99
N LEU A 745 0.56 28.11 -12.27
CA LEU A 745 0.00 26.92 -12.87
C LEU A 745 -1.21 27.26 -13.73
N CYS A 746 -1.27 26.73 -14.96
CA CYS A 746 -2.40 26.89 -15.86
C CYS A 746 -3.36 25.69 -15.69
N PRO A 747 -4.41 25.78 -14.88
CA PRO A 747 -5.27 24.65 -14.55
C PRO A 747 -6.15 24.17 -15.73
N ASP A 748 -6.38 25.04 -16.72
CA ASP A 748 -7.15 24.68 -17.94
C ASP A 748 -6.27 24.00 -19.02
N ALA A 749 -4.98 23.85 -18.75
CA ALA A 749 -4.04 23.31 -19.72
C ALA A 749 -4.16 21.77 -19.81
N SER A 750 -4.37 21.29 -21.05
CA SER A 750 -4.54 19.87 -21.40
C SER A 750 -3.64 19.42 -22.55
N GLN A 751 -2.57 20.19 -22.85
CA GLN A 751 -1.67 19.87 -23.95
C GLN A 751 -1.08 18.47 -23.81
N LYS A 752 -0.94 17.74 -24.92
CA LYS A 752 -0.23 16.47 -24.97
C LYS A 752 1.27 16.71 -24.87
N VAL A 753 1.87 16.25 -23.81
CA VAL A 753 3.32 16.33 -23.54
C VAL A 753 3.99 15.08 -24.11
N LYS A 754 5.10 15.26 -24.83
CA LYS A 754 5.98 14.20 -25.28
C LYS A 754 7.23 14.16 -24.42
N PHE A 755 7.70 12.96 -24.13
CA PHE A 755 8.86 12.69 -23.29
C PHE A 755 10.01 12.12 -24.10
N ALA A 756 11.24 12.57 -23.77
CA ALA A 756 12.46 11.99 -24.31
C ALA A 756 13.46 11.79 -23.17
N VAL A 757 14.06 10.60 -23.10
CA VAL A 757 15.08 10.26 -22.12
C VAL A 757 16.37 9.88 -22.86
N LYS A 758 17.51 10.41 -22.40
CA LYS A 758 18.85 10.09 -22.93
C LYS A 758 19.81 9.79 -21.78
N GLY A 759 20.84 9.00 -22.05
CA GLY A 759 21.87 8.67 -21.07
C GLY A 759 21.61 7.37 -20.34
N ALA A 760 21.85 7.36 -19.02
CA ALA A 760 21.85 6.17 -18.16
C ALA A 760 20.44 5.78 -17.65
N GLY A 761 19.37 6.08 -18.39
CA GLY A 761 18.00 5.72 -18.03
C GLY A 761 17.09 5.59 -19.24
N THR A 762 15.87 5.09 -19.00
CA THR A 762 14.83 4.89 -20.02
C THR A 762 13.48 5.40 -19.53
N TYR A 763 12.64 5.91 -20.44
CA TYR A 763 11.23 6.17 -20.11
C TYR A 763 10.55 4.87 -19.73
N HIS A 764 9.71 4.92 -18.71
CA HIS A 764 9.00 3.75 -18.22
C HIS A 764 7.47 3.91 -18.29
N ALA A 765 6.93 4.97 -17.71
CA ALA A 765 5.48 5.21 -17.70
C ALA A 765 5.16 6.69 -17.44
N ALA A 766 3.89 7.08 -17.58
CA ALA A 766 3.34 8.34 -17.10
C ALA A 766 1.90 8.19 -16.64
N ALA A 767 1.44 9.05 -15.73
CA ALA A 767 0.05 9.22 -15.36
C ALA A 767 -0.28 10.69 -15.16
N ASN A 768 -1.51 11.07 -15.48
CA ASN A 768 -1.99 12.45 -15.28
C ASN A 768 -3.00 12.60 -14.14
N GLY A 769 -3.50 11.49 -13.59
CA GLY A 769 -4.48 11.50 -12.50
C GLY A 769 -5.94 11.67 -12.94
N ASP A 770 -6.22 11.67 -14.24
CA ASP A 770 -7.58 11.69 -14.77
C ASP A 770 -8.17 10.27 -14.78
N ALA A 771 -9.17 10.00 -13.94
CA ALA A 771 -9.83 8.71 -13.84
C ALA A 771 -10.60 8.28 -15.10
N SER A 772 -10.83 9.21 -16.03
CA SER A 772 -11.53 8.97 -17.30
C SER A 772 -10.61 8.89 -18.51
N SER A 773 -9.29 9.09 -18.35
CA SER A 773 -8.34 9.05 -19.44
C SER A 773 -8.03 7.63 -19.89
N LEU A 774 -8.20 7.32 -21.18
CA LEU A 774 -7.85 6.03 -21.78
C LEU A 774 -6.45 6.03 -22.43
N GLU A 775 -5.64 7.03 -22.17
CA GLU A 775 -4.27 7.08 -22.68
C GLU A 775 -3.41 5.99 -22.04
N SER A 776 -2.59 5.31 -22.85
CA SER A 776 -1.65 4.29 -22.36
C SER A 776 -0.61 4.91 -21.45
N PHE A 777 -0.38 4.29 -20.30
CA PHE A 777 0.65 4.73 -19.35
C PHE A 777 2.07 4.54 -19.89
N GLN A 778 2.29 3.58 -20.80
CA GLN A 778 3.61 3.22 -21.31
C GLN A 778 4.03 4.01 -22.54
N GLU A 779 3.11 4.73 -23.19
CA GLU A 779 3.46 5.59 -24.32
C GLU A 779 4.27 6.81 -23.83
N PRO A 780 5.38 7.19 -24.55
CA PRO A 780 6.21 8.33 -24.14
C PRO A 780 5.54 9.68 -24.46
N GLN A 781 4.25 9.77 -24.21
CA GLN A 781 3.45 10.98 -24.31
C GLN A 781 2.16 10.84 -23.50
N MET A 782 1.67 11.94 -22.96
CA MET A 782 0.41 11.97 -22.21
C MET A 782 -0.15 13.40 -22.15
N SER A 783 -1.47 13.53 -22.15
CA SER A 783 -2.14 14.80 -21.95
C SER A 783 -2.03 15.25 -20.49
N LEU A 784 -1.84 16.55 -20.27
CA LEU A 784 -1.92 17.13 -18.92
C LEU A 784 -3.37 17.06 -18.42
N PHE A 785 -3.53 16.80 -17.13
CA PHE A 785 -4.80 16.93 -16.43
C PHE A 785 -4.68 18.06 -15.40
N HIS A 786 -5.48 19.11 -15.59
CA HIS A 786 -5.37 20.34 -14.84
C HIS A 786 -3.92 20.87 -14.75
N GLY A 787 -3.27 20.94 -15.90
CA GLY A 787 -1.94 21.50 -16.06
C GLY A 787 -0.79 20.67 -15.55
N GLN A 788 -1.01 19.41 -15.11
CA GLN A 788 0.02 18.58 -14.48
C GLN A 788 -0.06 17.11 -14.90
N LEU A 789 1.06 16.42 -14.79
CA LEU A 789 1.20 14.95 -14.86
C LEU A 789 2.50 14.51 -14.16
N THR A 790 2.67 13.21 -13.95
CA THR A 790 3.95 12.60 -13.52
C THR A 790 4.46 11.64 -14.58
N ALA A 791 5.72 11.82 -15.00
CA ALA A 791 6.46 10.85 -15.83
C ALA A 791 7.41 10.04 -14.95
N VAL A 792 7.63 8.77 -15.33
CA VAL A 792 8.51 7.84 -14.62
C VAL A 792 9.66 7.43 -15.52
N VAL A 793 10.87 7.59 -15.01
CA VAL A 793 12.12 7.20 -15.69
C VAL A 793 12.81 6.13 -14.87
N ARG A 794 13.10 4.98 -15.48
CA ARG A 794 13.83 3.86 -14.87
C ARG A 794 15.33 4.05 -15.10
N THR A 795 16.14 3.84 -14.07
CA THR A 795 17.61 3.88 -14.17
C THR A 795 18.14 2.69 -14.96
N GLY A 796 19.30 2.87 -15.59
CA GLY A 796 20.09 1.78 -16.16
C GLY A 796 20.97 1.10 -15.12
N GLU A 797 21.68 0.04 -15.54
CA GLU A 797 22.64 -0.69 -14.67
C GLU A 797 24.03 -0.02 -14.58
N LYS A 798 24.26 1.00 -15.40
CA LYS A 798 25.50 1.74 -15.41
C LYS A 798 25.27 3.15 -14.86
N PRO A 799 26.08 3.59 -13.89
CA PRO A 799 26.01 4.96 -13.38
C PRO A 799 26.19 5.99 -14.50
N GLY A 800 25.54 7.13 -14.36
CA GLY A 800 25.69 8.22 -15.30
C GLY A 800 24.56 9.24 -15.25
N GLU A 801 24.66 10.22 -16.13
CA GLU A 801 23.62 11.23 -16.31
C GLU A 801 22.42 10.67 -17.04
N ILE A 802 21.23 11.07 -16.57
CA ILE A 802 19.93 10.80 -17.18
C ILE A 802 19.32 12.16 -17.54
N VAL A 803 19.12 12.39 -18.82
CA VAL A 803 18.54 13.64 -19.32
C VAL A 803 17.10 13.40 -19.72
N PHE A 804 16.17 13.97 -18.95
CA PHE A 804 14.75 13.97 -19.27
C PHE A 804 14.34 15.28 -19.91
N THR A 805 13.56 15.21 -20.99
CA THR A 805 13.02 16.38 -21.69
C THR A 805 11.50 16.20 -21.89
N ALA A 806 10.73 17.21 -21.52
CA ALA A 806 9.29 17.33 -21.79
C ALA A 806 9.04 18.42 -22.83
N SER A 807 8.20 18.16 -23.81
CA SER A 807 7.81 19.12 -24.86
C SER A 807 6.34 19.01 -25.20
N ALA A 808 5.69 20.14 -25.44
CA ALA A 808 4.28 20.21 -25.83
C ALA A 808 4.06 21.35 -26.84
N PRO A 809 3.01 21.27 -27.70
CA PRO A 809 2.69 22.32 -28.64
C PRO A 809 2.37 23.64 -27.95
N GLY A 810 2.86 24.74 -28.49
CA GLY A 810 2.50 26.11 -28.06
C GLY A 810 3.17 26.60 -26.79
N VAL A 811 4.03 25.79 -26.14
CA VAL A 811 4.77 26.12 -24.92
C VAL A 811 6.25 25.79 -25.06
N LYS A 812 7.12 26.51 -24.29
CA LYS A 812 8.55 26.18 -24.26
C LYS A 812 8.76 24.85 -23.53
N SER A 813 9.63 24.02 -24.07
CA SER A 813 10.02 22.73 -23.47
C SER A 813 10.83 22.92 -22.18
N ALA A 814 10.82 21.89 -21.33
CA ALA A 814 11.64 21.81 -20.11
C ALA A 814 12.56 20.60 -20.15
N ARG A 815 13.68 20.72 -19.45
CA ARG A 815 14.71 19.67 -19.32
C ARG A 815 15.22 19.62 -17.89
N ILE A 816 15.45 18.37 -17.40
CA ILE A 816 16.17 18.12 -16.14
C ILE A 816 17.25 17.08 -16.39
N THR A 817 18.38 17.23 -15.68
CA THR A 817 19.46 16.24 -15.65
C THR A 817 19.50 15.62 -14.26
N LEU A 818 19.38 14.30 -14.20
CA LEU A 818 19.43 13.48 -13.00
C LEU A 818 20.73 12.67 -13.02
N ASN A 819 21.19 12.24 -11.86
CA ASN A 819 22.41 11.44 -11.73
C ASN A 819 22.08 10.10 -11.05
N SER A 820 22.55 9.01 -11.69
CA SER A 820 22.55 7.69 -11.05
C SER A 820 23.96 7.30 -10.64
N THR A 821 24.09 6.72 -9.46
CA THR A 821 25.35 6.26 -8.86
C THR A 821 25.31 4.76 -8.57
N LYS A 822 26.44 4.15 -8.22
CA LYS A 822 26.49 2.73 -7.81
C LYS A 822 25.80 2.53 -6.46
#